data_933e169f16c73077dcd3f0075d116634
#
_entry.id   933e169f16c73077dcd3f0075d116634
#
_cell.length_a   1.000
_cell.length_b   1.000
_cell.length_c   1.000
_cell.angle_alpha   90.00
_cell.angle_beta   90.00
_cell.angle_gamma   90.00
#
_symmetry.space_group_name_H-M   'P 1'
#
loop_
_entity.id
_entity.type
_entity.pdbx_description
1 polymer ?
#
loop_
_entity_poly.entity_id
_entity_poly.type
_entity_poly.pdbx_seq_one_letter_code
_entity_poly.pdbx_strand_id
1 'polypeptide(L)'
;MTRTPSSRPLRRSAAVRVLALATLLLACPGKGPASLTPTLPGDGTGNVAKPGPVPTPTAADPWTGRTDLVQPPAVAAPERVPLPAPVRFTLPSGLAVIVVENHRLPMTSMMLAIGAGRADEAPAKRGVAELAGNMLVKGSKKRDAQKLARAIEFVGGSLTVDTSHEATMIGCSVMSRELATCLSAVPEIVTQPVFPAGELDKMRGQMIAGLRARLDNAGALASVHLQNLLWGDEHVRGWVVEEQDLAALTPADLTSWHKAWFHPNNAVLVVAGDVDPKKLKADLTRAFAPWKKGAVPPHPKYGQPTLSGVRIRLVDKPGQTQTHIRVGQFGIAHDDPRFFSTLVWNYTLGGGAFSSRLMQVVRSQGGKTYGASSSFDRNRERGSFVAETFTRSAETVATVKLVLAELARMAKDGPTADEVSAAIANLAGGYALRFQSARDVASALLAAELHGFNETYVSDWALAVGAVRPAEAVAAAREILDPVNFVLVLVGDAKELEPQLKSAGWRYQKVAFTDPIGRRPQVEPPVDAKAEAAARALLDEALAAKGGFKRLSAIKSLSMIAAGEANERGQKVAVEIARTFVLPDKTRVDIKLPAVGVEINIAIDGKVGWQRGPDPATGNLAVADIPASELPTIEADRWREPELVLLRHREPGTKVRALPDDTRSGSPRAVIRLTSGDGARSVDLLIDRKSKLLAGMAYLSDRVATIDEFADYREVQGVKVAHKRTSSGGGRSTEYTLTKVTLDGAVDPAVFKRPTN
;
A
#
# COMPACT_ATOMS: atom_id res chain seq x y z
N MET A 1 -47.37 17.39 -13.42
CA MET A 1 -46.26 17.15 -14.36
C MET A 1 -44.99 17.03 -13.56
N THR A 2 -44.68 15.82 -13.20
CA THR A 2 -43.54 15.43 -12.33
C THR A 2 -42.43 14.86 -13.20
N ARG A 3 -41.26 15.48 -13.19
CA ARG A 3 -40.02 14.94 -13.81
C ARG A 3 -39.15 14.36 -12.72
N THR A 4 -38.96 13.08 -12.75
CA THR A 4 -37.95 12.33 -12.00
C THR A 4 -36.56 12.55 -12.60
N PRO A 5 -35.49 12.74 -11.81
CA PRO A 5 -34.13 12.77 -12.34
C PRO A 5 -33.57 11.34 -12.45
N SER A 6 -33.12 11.00 -13.64
CA SER A 6 -32.43 9.75 -13.95
C SER A 6 -31.02 9.73 -13.32
N SER A 7 -30.75 8.73 -12.53
CA SER A 7 -29.42 8.39 -12.04
C SER A 7 -28.56 7.85 -13.18
N ARG A 8 -27.49 8.58 -13.54
CA ARG A 8 -26.43 8.08 -14.45
C ARG A 8 -25.33 7.40 -13.60
N PRO A 9 -24.96 6.16 -13.88
CA PRO A 9 -23.82 5.54 -13.25
C PRO A 9 -22.50 6.13 -13.79
N LEU A 10 -21.57 6.42 -12.91
CA LEU A 10 -20.21 6.90 -13.18
C LEU A 10 -19.44 5.85 -13.99
N ARG A 11 -19.13 6.19 -15.24
CA ARG A 11 -18.27 5.40 -16.14
C ARG A 11 -16.80 5.58 -15.74
N ARG A 12 -16.15 4.50 -15.29
CA ARG A 12 -14.69 4.42 -15.14
C ARG A 12 -14.04 4.18 -16.51
N SER A 13 -12.89 4.80 -16.77
CA SER A 13 -12.20 4.90 -18.05
C SER A 13 -11.90 3.55 -18.73
N ALA A 14 -12.11 3.49 -20.05
CA ALA A 14 -12.15 2.24 -20.82
C ALA A 14 -10.83 1.85 -21.52
N ALA A 15 -9.90 2.77 -21.78
CA ALA A 15 -8.68 2.47 -22.55
C ALA A 15 -7.59 1.79 -21.74
N VAL A 16 -7.47 2.08 -20.42
CA VAL A 16 -6.63 1.34 -19.47
C VAL A 16 -7.08 -0.12 -19.34
N ARG A 17 -8.32 -0.40 -19.75
CA ARG A 17 -8.94 -1.71 -19.67
C ARG A 17 -8.67 -2.60 -20.89
N VAL A 18 -8.11 -2.13 -21.96
CA VAL A 18 -7.99 -2.97 -23.17
C VAL A 18 -6.89 -4.01 -23.04
N LEU A 19 -5.74 -3.70 -22.43
CA LEU A 19 -4.82 -4.75 -22.00
C LEU A 19 -5.30 -5.41 -20.68
N ALA A 20 -6.00 -4.67 -19.83
CA ALA A 20 -6.58 -5.18 -18.59
C ALA A 20 -7.88 -5.97 -18.80
N LEU A 21 -8.67 -5.71 -19.88
CA LEU A 21 -9.90 -6.48 -20.18
C LEU A 21 -9.59 -7.86 -20.77
N ALA A 22 -8.51 -7.99 -21.53
CA ALA A 22 -8.00 -9.31 -21.92
C ALA A 22 -7.74 -10.22 -20.72
N THR A 23 -7.50 -9.61 -19.55
CA THR A 23 -7.16 -10.27 -18.29
C THR A 23 -8.32 -10.44 -17.31
N LEU A 24 -9.38 -9.63 -17.40
CA LEU A 24 -10.59 -9.78 -16.57
C LEU A 24 -11.51 -10.92 -17.02
N LEU A 25 -11.43 -11.35 -18.27
CA LEU A 25 -12.25 -12.43 -18.84
C LEU A 25 -11.66 -13.83 -18.59
N LEU A 26 -10.46 -13.94 -18.01
CA LEU A 26 -9.86 -15.21 -17.62
C LEU A 26 -10.22 -15.68 -16.21
N ALA A 27 -11.01 -14.91 -15.46
CA ALA A 27 -11.65 -15.35 -14.24
C ALA A 27 -12.92 -16.14 -14.59
N CYS A 28 -12.82 -17.28 -15.28
CA CYS A 28 -13.87 -18.28 -15.26
C CYS A 28 -13.99 -18.86 -13.83
N PRO A 29 -15.17 -18.86 -13.22
CA PRO A 29 -15.35 -19.49 -11.92
C PRO A 29 -15.20 -21.00 -12.09
N GLY A 30 -14.07 -21.54 -11.65
CA GLY A 30 -14.00 -22.95 -11.29
C GLY A 30 -15.08 -23.19 -10.24
N LYS A 31 -15.89 -24.23 -10.43
CA LYS A 31 -16.92 -24.66 -9.48
C LYS A 31 -16.29 -24.84 -8.10
N GLY A 32 -16.38 -23.81 -7.24
CA GLY A 32 -16.18 -23.95 -5.82
C GLY A 32 -17.39 -24.64 -5.18
N PRO A 33 -17.24 -25.26 -4.00
CA PRO A 33 -18.35 -25.96 -3.34
C PRO A 33 -19.49 -25.01 -3.07
N ALA A 34 -20.71 -25.47 -3.31
CA ALA A 34 -21.95 -24.73 -3.17
C ALA A 34 -22.05 -24.03 -1.79
N SER A 35 -22.04 -22.72 -1.79
CA SER A 35 -22.48 -21.92 -0.67
C SER A 35 -23.99 -22.05 -0.57
N LEU A 36 -24.46 -22.58 0.54
CA LEU A 36 -25.87 -22.60 0.91
C LEU A 36 -26.32 -21.18 1.20
N THR A 37 -26.72 -20.44 0.18
CA THR A 37 -27.48 -19.21 0.32
C THR A 37 -28.95 -19.63 0.43
N PRO A 38 -29.71 -19.19 1.44
CA PRO A 38 -31.17 -19.46 1.49
C PRO A 38 -31.81 -18.78 0.29
N THR A 39 -32.38 -19.55 -0.61
CA THR A 39 -33.26 -19.07 -1.68
C THR A 39 -34.51 -18.49 -1.08
N LEU A 40 -34.72 -17.20 -1.23
CA LEU A 40 -36.01 -16.58 -1.10
C LEU A 40 -36.92 -17.09 -2.25
N PRO A 41 -38.19 -17.45 -2.00
CA PRO A 41 -39.09 -17.88 -3.07
C PRO A 41 -39.39 -16.75 -4.04
N GLY A 42 -39.50 -17.11 -5.31
CA GLY A 42 -39.59 -16.23 -6.46
C GLY A 42 -40.77 -15.28 -6.50
N ASP A 43 -40.64 -14.27 -7.36
CA ASP A 43 -41.59 -13.25 -7.76
C ASP A 43 -42.98 -13.81 -8.12
N GLY A 44 -43.85 -13.79 -7.15
CA GLY A 44 -45.27 -13.83 -7.42
C GLY A 44 -45.81 -12.41 -7.41
N THR A 45 -46.24 -11.89 -8.56
CA THR A 45 -47.11 -10.72 -8.65
C THR A 45 -48.46 -11.04 -7.98
N GLY A 46 -48.46 -10.98 -6.66
CA GLY A 46 -49.68 -11.11 -5.85
C GLY A 46 -49.88 -9.81 -5.09
N ASN A 47 -51.10 -9.26 -5.17
CA ASN A 47 -51.59 -8.12 -4.43
C ASN A 47 -50.93 -7.97 -3.06
N VAL A 48 -50.19 -6.89 -2.84
CA VAL A 48 -49.74 -6.49 -1.51
C VAL A 48 -51.00 -6.10 -0.73
N ALA A 49 -51.50 -7.05 0.09
CA ALA A 49 -52.49 -6.74 1.08
C ALA A 49 -51.95 -5.64 2.00
N LYS A 50 -52.76 -4.61 2.25
CA LYS A 50 -52.45 -3.57 3.25
C LYS A 50 -52.01 -4.29 4.53
N PRO A 51 -50.93 -3.83 5.22
CA PRO A 51 -50.55 -4.40 6.49
C PRO A 51 -51.79 -4.37 7.41
N GLY A 52 -52.22 -5.53 7.85
CA GLY A 52 -53.24 -5.64 8.91
C GLY A 52 -52.75 -4.89 10.15
N PRO A 53 -53.65 -4.50 11.05
CA PRO A 53 -53.26 -3.84 12.28
C PRO A 53 -52.23 -4.72 13.00
N VAL A 54 -51.10 -4.11 13.36
CA VAL A 54 -50.06 -4.76 14.17
C VAL A 54 -50.75 -5.38 15.38
N PRO A 55 -50.63 -6.70 15.63
CA PRO A 55 -51.23 -7.30 16.79
C PRO A 55 -50.72 -6.57 18.02
N THR A 56 -51.64 -6.02 18.80
CA THR A 56 -51.31 -5.46 20.12
C THR A 56 -50.69 -6.60 20.94
N PRO A 57 -49.47 -6.42 21.49
CA PRO A 57 -48.87 -7.47 22.30
C PRO A 57 -49.78 -7.81 23.48
N THR A 58 -50.45 -8.94 23.45
CA THR A 58 -51.27 -9.42 24.55
C THR A 58 -50.48 -10.16 25.63
N ALA A 59 -49.18 -10.33 25.44
CA ALA A 59 -48.28 -10.79 26.49
C ALA A 59 -47.73 -9.57 27.22
N ALA A 60 -47.83 -9.53 28.54
CA ALA A 60 -47.16 -8.55 29.37
C ALA A 60 -45.66 -8.55 28.96
N ASP A 61 -45.11 -7.37 28.67
CA ASP A 61 -43.69 -7.21 28.36
C ASP A 61 -42.89 -7.94 29.46
N PRO A 62 -42.12 -8.99 29.13
CA PRO A 62 -41.36 -9.77 30.10
C PRO A 62 -40.36 -8.93 30.91
N TRP A 63 -40.12 -7.68 30.47
CA TRP A 63 -39.23 -6.72 31.10
C TRP A 63 -39.98 -5.78 32.08
N THR A 64 -41.33 -5.78 32.08
CA THR A 64 -42.11 -4.93 32.98
C THR A 64 -41.87 -5.35 34.43
N GLY A 65 -41.46 -4.41 35.28
CA GLY A 65 -41.15 -4.64 36.69
C GLY A 65 -39.75 -5.15 37.00
N ARG A 66 -38.88 -5.34 35.98
CA ARG A 66 -37.47 -5.70 36.15
C ARG A 66 -36.66 -4.45 36.50
N THR A 67 -36.74 -4.00 37.75
CA THR A 67 -35.99 -2.82 38.25
C THR A 67 -34.49 -3.04 38.22
N ASP A 68 -34.03 -4.29 38.23
CA ASP A 68 -32.63 -4.68 38.06
C ASP A 68 -32.06 -4.35 36.65
N LEU A 69 -32.90 -4.12 35.65
CA LEU A 69 -32.52 -3.75 34.28
C LEU A 69 -32.57 -2.25 34.01
N VAL A 70 -33.08 -1.43 34.95
CA VAL A 70 -33.23 0.01 34.80
C VAL A 70 -31.87 0.72 34.94
N GLN A 71 -30.94 0.15 35.71
CA GLN A 71 -29.58 0.68 35.88
C GLN A 71 -28.56 -0.37 35.45
N PRO A 72 -27.49 0.07 34.76
CA PRO A 72 -26.41 -0.85 34.47
C PRO A 72 -25.78 -1.36 35.76
N PRO A 73 -25.20 -2.59 35.75
CA PRO A 73 -24.45 -3.10 36.88
C PRO A 73 -23.39 -2.12 37.38
N ALA A 74 -23.19 -2.06 38.69
CA ALA A 74 -22.11 -1.26 39.27
C ALA A 74 -20.77 -1.68 38.65
N VAL A 75 -19.99 -0.69 38.25
CA VAL A 75 -18.66 -0.95 37.68
C VAL A 75 -17.73 -1.43 38.78
N ALA A 76 -17.10 -2.59 38.63
CA ALA A 76 -16.11 -3.10 39.56
C ALA A 76 -14.88 -2.18 39.60
N ALA A 77 -14.25 -2.10 40.74
CA ALA A 77 -12.97 -1.38 40.86
C ALA A 77 -11.92 -2.02 39.95
N PRO A 78 -11.02 -1.21 39.38
CA PRO A 78 -9.90 -1.75 38.60
C PRO A 78 -9.06 -2.70 39.43
N GLU A 79 -8.77 -3.87 38.87
CA GLU A 79 -8.00 -4.92 39.51
C GLU A 79 -6.77 -5.30 38.67
N ARG A 80 -5.78 -5.91 39.32
CA ARG A 80 -4.64 -6.51 38.66
C ARG A 80 -5.11 -7.68 37.78
N VAL A 81 -4.68 -7.71 36.51
CA VAL A 81 -4.95 -8.87 35.65
C VAL A 81 -4.14 -10.07 36.13
N PRO A 82 -4.79 -11.20 36.47
CA PRO A 82 -4.12 -12.38 37.00
C PRO A 82 -3.37 -13.14 35.88
N LEU A 83 -2.24 -12.61 35.42
CA LEU A 83 -1.37 -13.34 34.50
C LEU A 83 -0.49 -14.30 35.28
N PRO A 84 -0.19 -15.52 34.74
CA PRO A 84 0.80 -16.39 35.33
C PRO A 84 2.15 -15.70 35.45
N ALA A 85 2.88 -15.90 36.54
CA ALA A 85 4.18 -15.29 36.78
C ALA A 85 5.17 -15.70 35.65
N PRO A 86 5.82 -14.78 34.96
CA PRO A 86 6.74 -15.12 33.88
C PRO A 86 8.08 -15.64 34.45
N VAL A 87 8.59 -16.73 33.88
CA VAL A 87 9.96 -17.23 34.16
C VAL A 87 10.91 -16.56 33.17
N ARG A 88 11.93 -15.86 33.73
CA ARG A 88 12.92 -15.10 32.95
C ARG A 88 14.28 -15.74 33.00
N PHE A 89 14.99 -15.85 31.89
CA PHE A 89 16.35 -16.27 31.80
C PHE A 89 17.04 -15.78 30.52
N THR A 90 18.36 -15.81 30.51
CA THR A 90 19.15 -15.52 29.31
C THR A 90 19.81 -16.81 28.82
N LEU A 91 19.73 -17.09 27.52
CA LEU A 91 20.43 -18.21 26.90
C LEU A 91 21.94 -17.93 26.80
N PRO A 92 22.79 -18.97 26.69
CA PRO A 92 24.22 -18.80 26.45
C PRO A 92 24.54 -17.98 25.20
N SER A 93 23.67 -18.02 24.20
CA SER A 93 23.75 -17.16 23.00
C SER A 93 23.58 -15.67 23.31
N GLY A 94 23.07 -15.29 24.49
CA GLY A 94 22.74 -13.92 24.87
C GLY A 94 21.30 -13.50 24.61
N LEU A 95 20.44 -14.39 24.10
CA LEU A 95 19.01 -14.14 23.89
C LEU A 95 18.28 -14.07 25.23
N ALA A 96 17.61 -12.96 25.51
CA ALA A 96 16.69 -12.84 26.64
C ALA A 96 15.40 -13.63 26.35
N VAL A 97 14.95 -14.42 27.31
CA VAL A 97 13.75 -15.27 27.17
C VAL A 97 12.81 -15.06 28.36
N ILE A 98 11.54 -14.93 28.04
CA ILE A 98 10.42 -14.84 28.96
C ILE A 98 9.46 -16.00 28.65
N VAL A 99 9.13 -16.82 29.68
CA VAL A 99 8.21 -17.94 29.52
C VAL A 99 7.01 -17.75 30.43
N VAL A 100 5.80 -17.85 29.84
CA VAL A 100 4.53 -17.81 30.57
C VAL A 100 3.84 -19.16 30.41
N GLU A 101 3.86 -19.93 31.48
CA GLU A 101 3.23 -21.25 31.57
C GLU A 101 1.72 -21.12 31.72
N ASN A 102 0.95 -21.73 30.81
CA ASN A 102 -0.51 -21.73 30.84
C ASN A 102 -1.07 -22.98 30.14
N HIS A 103 -1.58 -23.93 30.95
CA HIS A 103 -2.07 -25.24 30.48
C HIS A 103 -3.59 -25.27 30.18
N ARG A 104 -4.27 -24.12 30.10
CA ARG A 104 -5.73 -24.06 29.81
C ARG A 104 -6.07 -24.58 28.42
N LEU A 105 -5.23 -24.33 27.44
CA LEU A 105 -5.35 -24.80 26.08
C LEU A 105 -4.02 -25.43 25.64
N PRO A 106 -4.04 -26.53 24.86
CA PRO A 106 -2.84 -27.20 24.39
C PRO A 106 -2.20 -26.41 23.22
N MET A 107 -1.94 -25.13 23.41
CA MET A 107 -1.41 -24.20 22.44
C MET A 107 -0.16 -23.51 22.97
N THR A 108 0.81 -23.29 22.10
CA THR A 108 2.03 -22.54 22.41
C THR A 108 2.27 -21.48 21.33
N SER A 109 2.61 -20.29 21.78
CA SER A 109 3.04 -19.17 20.94
C SER A 109 4.45 -18.72 21.29
N MET A 110 5.32 -18.64 20.29
CA MET A 110 6.65 -18.05 20.36
C MET A 110 6.63 -16.71 19.64
N MET A 111 7.00 -15.63 20.33
CA MET A 111 7.10 -14.29 19.77
C MET A 111 8.51 -13.77 19.99
N LEU A 112 9.26 -13.61 18.90
CA LEU A 112 10.62 -13.07 18.91
C LEU A 112 10.59 -11.65 18.35
N ALA A 113 11.16 -10.69 19.05
CA ALA A 113 11.41 -9.36 18.54
C ALA A 113 12.90 -9.13 18.34
N ILE A 114 13.23 -8.53 17.20
CA ILE A 114 14.54 -7.93 16.93
C ILE A 114 14.38 -6.43 17.15
N GLY A 115 15.25 -5.81 17.97
CA GLY A 115 15.22 -4.38 18.28
C GLY A 115 15.70 -3.51 17.11
N ALA A 116 15.14 -3.74 15.93
CA ALA A 116 15.40 -2.94 14.74
C ALA A 116 14.18 -2.93 13.82
N GLY A 117 13.82 -1.74 13.33
CA GLY A 117 12.68 -1.50 12.47
C GLY A 117 12.94 -0.38 11.46
N ARG A 118 11.86 0.21 10.94
CA ARG A 118 11.98 1.28 9.94
C ARG A 118 12.74 2.52 10.45
N ALA A 119 12.76 2.75 11.77
CA ALA A 119 13.51 3.84 12.39
C ALA A 119 15.03 3.72 12.21
N ASP A 120 15.51 2.52 11.93
CA ASP A 120 16.94 2.21 11.84
C ASP A 120 17.46 2.20 10.39
N GLU A 121 16.59 2.50 9.44
CA GLU A 121 16.95 2.54 8.02
C GLU A 121 17.83 3.75 7.68
N ALA A 122 18.80 3.54 6.81
CA ALA A 122 19.54 4.66 6.22
C ALA A 122 18.65 5.38 5.17
N PRO A 123 18.79 6.71 4.99
CA PRO A 123 18.00 7.48 4.02
C PRO A 123 18.02 6.92 2.59
N ALA A 124 19.15 6.33 2.18
CA ALA A 124 19.33 5.73 0.86
C ALA A 124 18.78 4.29 0.74
N LYS A 125 18.28 3.69 1.83
CA LYS A 125 17.84 2.29 1.89
C LYS A 125 16.44 2.15 2.50
N ARG A 126 15.57 3.12 2.25
CA ARG A 126 14.18 3.11 2.72
C ARG A 126 13.45 1.85 2.26
N GLY A 127 12.72 1.22 3.18
CA GLY A 127 11.99 -0.01 2.95
C GLY A 127 12.82 -1.30 3.12
N VAL A 128 14.13 -1.19 3.45
CA VAL A 128 14.98 -2.37 3.62
C VAL A 128 14.57 -3.22 4.82
N ALA A 129 14.14 -2.61 5.92
CA ALA A 129 13.71 -3.33 7.13
C ALA A 129 12.48 -4.20 6.86
N GLU A 130 11.45 -3.61 6.25
CA GLU A 130 10.20 -4.30 5.92
C GLU A 130 10.43 -5.38 4.86
N LEU A 131 11.19 -5.08 3.81
CA LEU A 131 11.51 -6.05 2.75
C LEU A 131 12.35 -7.21 3.30
N ALA A 132 13.37 -6.94 4.12
CA ALA A 132 14.18 -7.98 4.76
C ALA A 132 13.34 -8.85 5.71
N GLY A 133 12.45 -8.25 6.52
CA GLY A 133 11.51 -8.95 7.37
C GLY A 133 10.63 -9.91 6.58
N ASN A 134 9.95 -9.40 5.54
CA ASN A 134 9.08 -10.19 4.67
C ASN A 134 9.83 -11.33 3.97
N MET A 135 11.10 -11.14 3.67
CA MET A 135 11.95 -12.14 3.00
C MET A 135 12.46 -13.24 3.94
N LEU A 136 12.40 -13.12 5.27
CA LEU A 136 12.83 -14.16 6.20
C LEU A 136 12.12 -15.51 5.97
N VAL A 137 10.83 -15.46 5.63
CA VAL A 137 10.01 -16.65 5.36
C VAL A 137 10.07 -17.12 3.91
N LYS A 138 10.89 -16.47 3.06
CA LYS A 138 11.01 -16.81 1.63
C LYS A 138 12.19 -17.72 1.31
N GLY A 139 12.95 -18.13 2.34
CA GLY A 139 14.00 -19.14 2.20
C GLY A 139 15.06 -19.06 3.27
N SER A 140 15.59 -20.21 3.61
CA SER A 140 16.75 -20.42 4.48
C SER A 140 17.78 -21.31 3.77
N LYS A 141 18.92 -21.51 4.40
CA LYS A 141 19.90 -22.49 3.93
C LYS A 141 19.36 -23.93 3.90
N LYS A 142 18.30 -24.24 4.69
CA LYS A 142 17.75 -25.60 4.82
C LYS A 142 16.47 -25.80 4.04
N ARG A 143 15.61 -24.78 3.98
CA ARG A 143 14.26 -24.87 3.41
C ARG A 143 13.99 -23.68 2.50
N ASP A 144 13.45 -23.93 1.31
CA ASP A 144 12.84 -22.90 0.48
C ASP A 144 11.48 -22.44 1.08
N ALA A 145 10.88 -21.41 0.48
CA ALA A 145 9.63 -20.83 0.95
C ALA A 145 8.50 -21.87 1.03
N GLN A 146 8.39 -22.79 0.04
CA GLN A 146 7.32 -23.78 0.01
C GLN A 146 7.50 -24.85 1.09
N LYS A 147 8.73 -25.33 1.29
CA LYS A 147 9.02 -26.31 2.33
C LYS A 147 8.80 -25.74 3.73
N LEU A 148 9.17 -24.46 3.93
CA LEU A 148 8.94 -23.79 5.20
C LEU A 148 7.43 -23.63 5.46
N ALA A 149 6.67 -23.11 4.50
CA ALA A 149 5.23 -22.96 4.61
C ALA A 149 4.53 -24.29 4.88
N ARG A 150 4.83 -25.34 4.09
CA ARG A 150 4.27 -26.69 4.31
C ARG A 150 4.56 -27.24 5.70
N ALA A 151 5.77 -27.04 6.23
CA ALA A 151 6.12 -27.54 7.56
C ALA A 151 5.25 -26.93 8.66
N ILE A 152 4.89 -25.65 8.53
CA ILE A 152 4.04 -24.91 9.47
C ILE A 152 2.55 -25.25 9.25
N GLU A 153 2.10 -25.21 8.02
CA GLU A 153 0.68 -25.44 7.64
C GLU A 153 0.25 -26.88 7.90
N PHE A 154 1.15 -27.86 7.69
CA PHE A 154 0.87 -29.27 7.94
C PHE A 154 0.43 -29.56 9.38
N VAL A 155 0.98 -28.82 10.34
CA VAL A 155 0.64 -28.97 11.76
C VAL A 155 -0.45 -27.98 12.22
N GLY A 156 -1.10 -27.27 11.27
CA GLY A 156 -2.11 -26.24 11.55
C GLY A 156 -1.52 -25.03 12.27
N GLY A 157 -0.21 -24.79 12.13
CA GLY A 157 0.48 -23.67 12.75
C GLY A 157 0.43 -22.38 11.94
N SER A 158 0.95 -21.32 12.52
CA SER A 158 1.17 -20.04 11.84
C SER A 158 2.59 -19.54 12.07
N LEU A 159 3.21 -18.96 11.02
CA LEU A 159 4.49 -18.26 11.09
C LEU A 159 4.31 -16.89 10.43
N THR A 160 4.51 -15.83 11.18
CA THR A 160 4.31 -14.45 10.73
C THR A 160 5.55 -13.61 11.00
N VAL A 161 5.81 -12.65 10.11
CA VAL A 161 6.81 -11.60 10.31
C VAL A 161 6.15 -10.27 10.06
N ASP A 162 6.35 -9.33 10.97
CA ASP A 162 5.87 -7.96 10.86
C ASP A 162 6.98 -6.99 11.25
N THR A 163 7.17 -5.92 10.48
CA THR A 163 8.18 -4.90 10.76
C THR A 163 7.51 -3.58 11.09
N SER A 164 7.62 -3.20 12.34
CA SER A 164 7.12 -1.93 12.86
C SER A 164 8.13 -0.80 12.64
N HIS A 165 7.85 0.35 13.24
CA HIS A 165 8.80 1.45 13.26
C HIS A 165 10.08 1.11 14.06
N GLU A 166 9.96 0.38 15.16
CA GLU A 166 11.03 0.18 16.15
C GLU A 166 11.53 -1.27 16.27
N ALA A 167 10.83 -2.24 15.68
CA ALA A 167 11.18 -3.66 15.82
C ALA A 167 10.69 -4.51 14.65
N THR A 168 11.38 -5.64 14.42
CA THR A 168 10.91 -6.73 13.57
C THR A 168 10.41 -7.87 14.45
N MET A 169 9.12 -8.20 14.35
CA MET A 169 8.41 -9.18 15.15
C MET A 169 8.25 -10.48 14.36
N ILE A 170 8.61 -11.61 14.96
CA ILE A 170 8.48 -12.94 14.36
C ILE A 170 7.61 -13.78 15.31
N GLY A 171 6.44 -14.20 14.82
CA GLY A 171 5.48 -14.99 15.58
C GLY A 171 5.34 -16.41 15.03
N CYS A 172 5.41 -17.42 15.90
CA CYS A 172 5.10 -18.80 15.55
C CYS A 172 4.13 -19.38 16.59
N SER A 173 2.97 -19.85 16.14
CA SER A 173 1.94 -20.43 17.02
C SER A 173 1.53 -21.81 16.49
N VAL A 174 1.49 -22.79 17.40
CA VAL A 174 1.18 -24.20 17.10
C VAL A 174 0.46 -24.85 18.28
N MET A 175 -0.10 -26.03 18.08
CA MET A 175 -0.46 -26.90 19.22
C MET A 175 0.81 -27.30 19.96
N SER A 176 0.76 -27.43 21.29
CA SER A 176 1.94 -27.66 22.15
C SER A 176 2.70 -28.93 21.78
N ARG A 177 2.01 -30.00 21.33
CA ARG A 177 2.65 -31.22 20.83
C ARG A 177 3.53 -30.98 19.60
N GLU A 178 3.28 -29.91 18.84
CA GLU A 178 3.98 -29.53 17.61
C GLU A 178 5.01 -28.41 17.83
N LEU A 179 5.33 -28.08 19.09
CA LEU A 179 6.28 -27.02 19.43
C LEU A 179 7.64 -27.17 18.75
N ALA A 180 8.07 -28.42 18.48
CA ALA A 180 9.30 -28.72 17.74
C ALA A 180 9.35 -28.05 16.37
N THR A 181 8.20 -27.83 15.73
CA THR A 181 8.09 -27.11 14.43
C THR A 181 8.51 -25.66 14.57
N CYS A 182 8.02 -24.93 15.59
CA CYS A 182 8.44 -23.55 15.87
C CYS A 182 9.91 -23.49 16.30
N LEU A 183 10.36 -24.41 17.16
CA LEU A 183 11.77 -24.52 17.60
C LEU A 183 12.74 -24.81 16.45
N SER A 184 12.26 -25.41 15.37
CA SER A 184 13.04 -25.57 14.15
C SER A 184 12.96 -24.35 13.24
N ALA A 185 11.76 -23.80 13.00
CA ALA A 185 11.53 -22.76 12.00
C ALA A 185 12.08 -21.39 12.43
N VAL A 186 11.78 -20.92 13.65
CA VAL A 186 12.15 -19.58 14.10
C VAL A 186 13.68 -19.39 14.15
N PRO A 187 14.46 -20.28 14.80
CA PRO A 187 15.92 -20.15 14.78
C PRO A 187 16.51 -20.21 13.37
N GLU A 188 15.94 -21.04 12.49
CA GLU A 188 16.42 -21.20 11.11
C GLU A 188 16.29 -19.91 10.31
N ILE A 189 15.11 -19.26 10.32
CA ILE A 189 14.88 -18.04 9.54
C ILE A 189 15.64 -16.84 10.08
N VAL A 190 15.95 -16.79 11.38
CA VAL A 190 16.70 -15.66 11.96
C VAL A 190 18.20 -15.84 11.90
N THR A 191 18.71 -17.09 11.81
CA THR A 191 20.16 -17.36 11.81
C THR A 191 20.73 -17.65 10.44
N GLN A 192 19.93 -18.19 9.53
CA GLN A 192 20.36 -18.68 8.22
C GLN A 192 19.41 -18.29 7.08
N PRO A 193 18.88 -17.05 7.05
CA PRO A 193 18.05 -16.67 5.92
C PRO A 193 18.90 -16.62 4.65
N VAL A 194 18.23 -16.90 3.54
CA VAL A 194 18.71 -16.59 2.19
C VAL A 194 17.71 -15.67 1.54
N PHE A 195 18.21 -14.78 0.72
CA PHE A 195 17.37 -13.80 0.02
C PHE A 195 17.39 -14.08 -1.48
N PRO A 196 16.65 -15.12 -1.99
CA PRO A 196 16.70 -15.52 -3.39
C PRO A 196 16.18 -14.39 -4.27
N ALA A 197 16.92 -14.06 -5.34
CA ALA A 197 16.56 -12.94 -6.22
C ALA A 197 15.14 -13.07 -6.80
N GLY A 198 14.72 -14.27 -7.22
CA GLY A 198 13.38 -14.49 -7.75
C GLY A 198 12.26 -14.30 -6.73
N GLU A 199 12.47 -14.65 -5.44
CA GLU A 199 11.51 -14.37 -4.36
C GLU A 199 11.52 -12.89 -3.98
N LEU A 200 12.69 -12.24 -4.02
CA LEU A 200 12.83 -10.80 -3.81
C LEU A 200 12.05 -10.01 -4.88
N ASP A 201 12.15 -10.40 -6.15
CA ASP A 201 11.42 -9.73 -7.23
C ASP A 201 9.89 -9.87 -7.07
N LYS A 202 9.42 -11.05 -6.65
CA LYS A 202 7.99 -11.27 -6.35
C LYS A 202 7.53 -10.40 -5.17
N MET A 203 8.29 -10.39 -4.07
CA MET A 203 7.97 -9.59 -2.89
C MET A 203 7.99 -8.10 -3.20
N ARG A 204 9.01 -7.63 -3.93
CA ARG A 204 9.09 -6.25 -4.41
C ARG A 204 7.86 -5.88 -5.24
N GLY A 205 7.45 -6.74 -6.17
CA GLY A 205 6.24 -6.55 -6.97
C GLY A 205 4.98 -6.43 -6.11
N GLN A 206 4.84 -7.25 -5.06
CA GLN A 206 3.73 -7.19 -4.12
C GLN A 206 3.74 -5.88 -3.31
N MET A 207 4.89 -5.48 -2.79
CA MET A 207 5.00 -4.22 -2.05
C MET A 207 4.72 -3.01 -2.94
N ILE A 208 5.24 -2.97 -4.17
CA ILE A 208 4.92 -1.91 -5.15
C ILE A 208 3.42 -1.88 -5.47
N ALA A 209 2.79 -3.02 -5.65
CA ALA A 209 1.33 -3.08 -5.84
C ALA A 209 0.58 -2.51 -4.63
N GLY A 210 1.06 -2.76 -3.40
CA GLY A 210 0.54 -2.15 -2.18
C GLY A 210 0.70 -0.62 -2.16
N LEU A 211 1.86 -0.10 -2.57
CA LEU A 211 2.09 1.35 -2.69
C LEU A 211 1.13 1.99 -3.71
N ARG A 212 0.86 1.33 -4.82
CA ARG A 212 -0.11 1.80 -5.83
C ARG A 212 -1.54 1.76 -5.31
N ALA A 213 -1.93 0.67 -4.64
CA ALA A 213 -3.25 0.56 -4.03
C ALA A 213 -3.50 1.64 -2.97
N ARG A 214 -2.45 2.13 -2.30
CA ARG A 214 -2.51 3.28 -1.39
C ARG A 214 -3.06 4.53 -2.10
N LEU A 215 -2.72 4.76 -3.38
CA LEU A 215 -3.21 5.90 -4.15
C LEU A 215 -4.72 5.88 -4.35
N ASP A 216 -5.34 4.70 -4.31
CA ASP A 216 -6.80 4.55 -4.42
C ASP A 216 -7.51 4.77 -3.07
N ASN A 217 -6.79 4.64 -1.96
CA ASN A 217 -7.33 4.82 -0.61
C ASN A 217 -7.05 6.22 -0.06
N ALA A 218 -8.04 7.10 -0.11
CA ALA A 218 -7.91 8.49 0.34
C ALA A 218 -7.57 8.63 1.84
N GLY A 219 -8.04 7.69 2.69
CA GLY A 219 -7.70 7.65 4.11
C GLY A 219 -6.22 7.30 4.35
N ALA A 220 -5.70 6.31 3.62
CA ALA A 220 -4.28 5.95 3.69
C ALA A 220 -3.37 7.09 3.17
N LEU A 221 -3.78 7.76 2.08
CA LEU A 221 -3.10 8.96 1.58
C LEU A 221 -3.06 10.06 2.65
N ALA A 222 -4.20 10.34 3.29
CA ALA A 222 -4.26 11.36 4.33
C ALA A 222 -3.28 11.06 5.48
N SER A 223 -3.16 9.80 5.89
CA SER A 223 -2.25 9.38 6.96
C SER A 223 -0.78 9.56 6.61
N VAL A 224 -0.34 9.14 5.42
CA VAL A 224 1.08 9.30 5.02
C VAL A 224 1.43 10.77 4.78
N HIS A 225 0.52 11.57 4.21
CA HIS A 225 0.74 13.00 4.05
C HIS A 225 0.79 13.72 5.40
N LEU A 226 0.00 13.29 6.38
CA LEU A 226 0.03 13.86 7.73
C LEU A 226 1.37 13.60 8.40
N GLN A 227 1.85 12.35 8.39
CA GLN A 227 3.14 12.01 8.99
C GLN A 227 4.28 12.81 8.33
N ASN A 228 4.29 12.90 6.99
CA ASN A 228 5.28 13.70 6.30
C ASN A 228 5.18 15.21 6.62
N LEU A 229 3.96 15.78 6.66
CA LEU A 229 3.78 17.21 6.95
C LEU A 229 4.17 17.55 8.39
N LEU A 230 3.95 16.65 9.34
CA LEU A 230 4.25 16.79 10.76
C LEU A 230 5.75 16.63 11.04
N TRP A 231 6.34 15.55 10.55
CA TRP A 231 7.72 15.18 10.87
C TRP A 231 8.76 15.76 9.91
N GLY A 232 8.34 16.15 8.69
CA GLY A 232 9.24 16.67 7.66
C GLY A 232 10.05 15.60 6.94
N ASP A 233 10.79 16.02 5.93
CA ASP A 233 11.51 15.12 5.00
C ASP A 233 12.81 14.56 5.58
N GLU A 234 13.36 15.23 6.60
CA GLU A 234 14.65 14.87 7.22
C GLU A 234 14.48 13.89 8.40
N HIS A 235 13.25 13.72 8.90
CA HIS A 235 12.96 12.84 10.01
C HIS A 235 12.40 11.49 9.50
N VAL A 236 12.89 10.37 10.05
CA VAL A 236 12.51 9.03 9.60
C VAL A 236 10.99 8.77 9.64
N ARG A 237 10.26 9.36 10.59
CA ARG A 237 8.79 9.24 10.66
C ARG A 237 8.06 10.01 9.56
N GLY A 238 8.72 10.98 8.94
CA GLY A 238 8.21 11.72 7.79
C GLY A 238 8.57 11.07 6.45
N TRP A 239 9.44 10.07 6.46
CA TRP A 239 9.79 9.37 5.22
C TRP A 239 8.64 8.52 4.71
N VAL A 240 8.48 8.55 3.40
CA VAL A 240 7.53 7.69 2.69
C VAL A 240 8.31 6.83 1.72
N VAL A 241 8.12 5.52 1.80
CA VAL A 241 8.70 4.57 0.85
C VAL A 241 8.00 4.72 -0.49
N GLU A 242 8.78 4.85 -1.55
CA GLU A 242 8.33 4.98 -2.94
C GLU A 242 8.77 3.76 -3.78
N GLU A 243 8.18 3.58 -4.96
CA GLU A 243 8.49 2.45 -5.85
C GLU A 243 9.98 2.36 -6.18
N GLN A 244 10.64 3.51 -6.41
CA GLN A 244 12.07 3.58 -6.73
C GLN A 244 12.97 3.14 -5.56
N ASP A 245 12.53 3.34 -4.29
CA ASP A 245 13.28 2.87 -3.13
C ASP A 245 13.31 1.34 -3.12
N LEU A 246 12.14 0.72 -3.30
CA LEU A 246 12.03 -0.73 -3.36
C LEU A 246 12.75 -1.32 -4.58
N ALA A 247 12.68 -0.65 -5.74
CA ALA A 247 13.37 -1.08 -6.96
C ALA A 247 14.90 -1.07 -6.82
N ALA A 248 15.44 -0.17 -6.01
CA ALA A 248 16.88 -0.02 -5.78
C ALA A 248 17.46 -1.03 -4.77
N LEU A 249 16.61 -1.74 -3.99
CA LEU A 249 17.08 -2.70 -3.00
C LEU A 249 17.53 -4.00 -3.65
N THR A 250 18.66 -4.54 -3.19
CA THR A 250 19.29 -5.77 -3.70
C THR A 250 19.36 -6.85 -2.61
N PRO A 251 19.59 -8.14 -2.96
CA PRO A 251 19.84 -9.18 -1.96
C PRO A 251 21.02 -8.87 -1.02
N ALA A 252 22.02 -8.12 -1.51
CA ALA A 252 23.16 -7.69 -0.69
C ALA A 252 22.73 -6.66 0.38
N ASP A 253 21.82 -5.75 0.07
CA ASP A 253 21.27 -4.80 1.04
C ASP A 253 20.53 -5.52 2.18
N LEU A 254 19.69 -6.50 1.85
CA LEU A 254 18.96 -7.30 2.83
C LEU A 254 19.91 -8.12 3.69
N THR A 255 20.96 -8.69 3.07
CA THR A 255 22.02 -9.43 3.80
C THR A 255 22.77 -8.51 4.75
N SER A 256 23.09 -7.29 4.34
CA SER A 256 23.77 -6.29 5.16
C SER A 256 22.90 -5.85 6.34
N TRP A 257 21.61 -5.59 6.10
CA TRP A 257 20.63 -5.29 7.13
C TRP A 257 20.53 -6.40 8.16
N HIS A 258 20.36 -7.65 7.71
CA HIS A 258 20.27 -8.80 8.58
C HIS A 258 21.55 -8.98 9.44
N LYS A 259 22.73 -8.87 8.82
CA LYS A 259 24.02 -8.97 9.54
C LYS A 259 24.22 -7.88 10.59
N ALA A 260 23.69 -6.69 10.37
CA ALA A 260 23.82 -5.57 11.30
C ALA A 260 22.92 -5.73 12.54
N TRP A 261 21.70 -6.21 12.36
CA TRP A 261 20.66 -6.10 13.39
C TRP A 261 20.22 -7.41 14.01
N PHE A 262 20.33 -8.56 13.30
CA PHE A 262 19.80 -9.85 13.77
C PHE A 262 20.79 -10.59 14.67
N HIS A 263 20.92 -10.09 15.90
CA HIS A 263 21.77 -10.68 16.92
C HIS A 263 20.95 -11.04 18.17
N PRO A 264 21.29 -12.13 18.89
CA PRO A 264 20.55 -12.54 20.09
C PRO A 264 20.61 -11.51 21.22
N ASN A 265 21.66 -10.70 21.27
CA ASN A 265 21.79 -9.58 22.22
C ASN A 265 21.03 -8.31 21.79
N ASN A 266 20.37 -8.33 20.64
CA ASN A 266 19.42 -7.32 20.16
C ASN A 266 18.02 -7.91 20.03
N ALA A 267 17.72 -8.97 20.77
CA ALA A 267 16.47 -9.70 20.62
C ALA A 267 15.91 -10.15 21.96
N VAL A 268 14.58 -10.25 22.00
CA VAL A 268 13.82 -10.81 23.11
C VAL A 268 12.86 -11.86 22.59
N LEU A 269 12.82 -13.02 23.24
CA LEU A 269 11.88 -14.09 22.95
C LEU A 269 10.90 -14.25 24.10
N VAL A 270 9.61 -14.19 23.78
CA VAL A 270 8.54 -14.57 24.70
C VAL A 270 7.89 -15.86 24.21
N VAL A 271 7.75 -16.84 25.09
CA VAL A 271 7.02 -18.07 24.84
C VAL A 271 5.89 -18.19 25.86
N ALA A 272 4.66 -18.28 25.39
CA ALA A 272 3.50 -18.42 26.25
C ALA A 272 2.64 -19.62 25.83
N GLY A 273 2.05 -20.30 26.80
CA GLY A 273 1.12 -21.41 26.57
C GLY A 273 1.47 -22.67 27.34
N ASP A 274 1.04 -23.81 26.81
CA ASP A 274 1.19 -25.13 27.44
C ASP A 274 2.64 -25.64 27.24
N VAL A 275 3.52 -25.17 28.09
CA VAL A 275 4.97 -25.48 28.10
C VAL A 275 5.51 -25.63 29.52
N ASP A 276 6.47 -26.52 29.73
CA ASP A 276 7.28 -26.60 30.93
C ASP A 276 8.53 -25.70 30.75
N PRO A 277 8.71 -24.66 31.58
CA PRO A 277 9.83 -23.73 31.44
C PRO A 277 11.21 -24.37 31.53
N LYS A 278 11.38 -25.44 32.36
CA LYS A 278 12.65 -26.12 32.53
C LYS A 278 13.05 -26.90 31.27
N LYS A 279 12.12 -27.69 30.74
CA LYS A 279 12.32 -28.43 29.50
C LYS A 279 12.52 -27.47 28.32
N LEU A 280 11.69 -26.42 28.22
CA LEU A 280 11.77 -25.43 27.19
C LEU A 280 13.13 -24.70 27.16
N LYS A 281 13.71 -24.38 28.35
CA LYS A 281 15.03 -23.77 28.42
C LYS A 281 16.11 -24.60 27.75
N ALA A 282 16.10 -25.94 27.97
CA ALA A 282 17.04 -26.84 27.32
C ALA A 282 16.85 -26.90 25.79
N ASP A 283 15.60 -26.97 25.35
CA ASP A 283 15.26 -27.01 23.91
C ASP A 283 15.64 -25.71 23.22
N LEU A 284 15.32 -24.54 23.78
CA LEU A 284 15.72 -23.22 23.28
C LEU A 284 17.23 -23.05 23.25
N THR A 285 17.94 -23.52 24.29
CA THR A 285 19.42 -23.47 24.33
C THR A 285 20.03 -24.21 23.16
N ARG A 286 19.49 -25.39 22.83
CA ARG A 286 19.91 -26.19 21.68
C ARG A 286 19.55 -25.54 20.36
N ALA A 287 18.31 -25.07 20.22
CA ALA A 287 17.77 -24.48 18.97
C ALA A 287 18.49 -23.18 18.59
N PHE A 288 18.80 -22.30 19.55
CA PHE A 288 19.47 -21.02 19.33
C PHE A 288 21.01 -21.07 19.57
N ALA A 289 21.61 -22.23 19.79
CA ALA A 289 23.07 -22.36 19.98
C ALA A 289 23.90 -21.79 18.78
N PRO A 290 23.46 -21.92 17.52
CA PRO A 290 24.18 -21.34 16.37
C PRO A 290 24.15 -19.80 16.34
N TRP A 291 23.17 -19.16 17.01
CA TRP A 291 22.99 -17.71 16.97
C TRP A 291 23.98 -17.02 17.90
N LYS A 292 24.92 -16.26 17.34
CA LYS A 292 26.03 -15.67 18.09
C LYS A 292 25.79 -14.18 18.34
N LYS A 293 26.22 -13.71 19.52
CA LYS A 293 26.28 -12.28 19.82
C LYS A 293 27.08 -11.54 18.76
N GLY A 294 26.63 -10.33 18.46
CA GLY A 294 27.30 -9.44 17.52
C GLY A 294 27.29 -8.00 18.00
N ALA A 295 28.08 -7.18 17.33
CA ALA A 295 28.03 -5.73 17.50
C ALA A 295 26.75 -5.20 16.85
N VAL A 296 25.90 -4.57 17.64
CA VAL A 296 24.65 -3.93 17.17
C VAL A 296 24.96 -2.45 16.95
N PRO A 297 24.63 -1.89 15.77
CA PRO A 297 24.78 -0.46 15.54
C PRO A 297 23.96 0.34 16.57
N PRO A 298 24.39 1.55 16.94
CA PRO A 298 23.54 2.44 17.71
C PRO A 298 22.33 2.85 16.88
N HIS A 299 21.16 2.94 17.53
CA HIS A 299 19.96 3.46 16.88
C HIS A 299 20.19 4.91 16.43
N PRO A 300 19.81 5.26 15.18
CA PRO A 300 19.92 6.64 14.71
C PRO A 300 19.11 7.57 15.60
N LYS A 301 19.70 8.72 15.95
CA LYS A 301 19.00 9.77 16.69
C LYS A 301 18.58 10.86 15.71
N TYR A 302 17.30 11.10 15.61
CA TYR A 302 16.76 12.18 14.80
C TYR A 302 16.44 13.39 15.67
N GLY A 303 16.72 14.59 15.14
CA GLY A 303 16.34 15.84 15.81
C GLY A 303 14.82 15.89 16.00
N GLN A 304 14.37 16.40 17.14
CA GLN A 304 12.93 16.56 17.39
C GLN A 304 12.42 17.80 16.63
N PRO A 305 11.60 17.64 15.57
CA PRO A 305 11.10 18.78 14.83
C PRO A 305 10.14 19.60 15.71
N THR A 306 10.05 20.89 15.41
CA THR A 306 9.12 21.82 16.06
C THR A 306 7.97 22.14 15.11
N LEU A 307 6.79 22.33 15.67
CA LEU A 307 5.61 22.76 14.95
C LEU A 307 5.24 24.18 15.39
N SER A 308 5.20 25.10 14.44
CA SER A 308 4.79 26.49 14.69
C SER A 308 3.69 26.86 13.71
N GLY A 309 2.57 27.30 14.26
CA GLY A 309 1.37 27.68 13.52
C GLY A 309 0.66 26.49 12.85
N VAL A 310 -0.34 26.84 12.05
CA VAL A 310 -1.14 25.86 11.31
C VAL A 310 -0.54 25.62 9.93
N ARG A 311 -0.29 24.36 9.59
CA ARG A 311 0.12 23.96 8.23
C ARG A 311 -0.98 23.13 7.61
N ILE A 312 -1.48 23.52 6.44
CA ILE A 312 -2.56 22.82 5.73
C ILE A 312 -2.03 22.29 4.42
N ARG A 313 -2.29 21.01 4.14
CA ARG A 313 -2.04 20.37 2.85
C ARG A 313 -3.34 19.87 2.25
N LEU A 314 -3.67 20.37 1.05
CA LEU A 314 -4.74 19.87 0.22
C LEU A 314 -4.13 18.87 -0.79
N VAL A 315 -4.47 17.61 -0.65
CA VAL A 315 -4.11 16.56 -1.59
C VAL A 315 -5.25 16.43 -2.59
N ASP A 316 -5.00 16.91 -3.80
CA ASP A 316 -5.99 16.93 -4.88
C ASP A 316 -6.17 15.53 -5.46
N LYS A 317 -7.32 14.93 -5.21
CA LYS A 317 -7.74 13.64 -5.77
C LYS A 317 -9.08 13.82 -6.49
N PRO A 318 -9.04 14.11 -7.80
CA PRO A 318 -10.23 14.44 -8.58
C PRO A 318 -11.31 13.34 -8.54
N GLY A 319 -12.58 13.76 -8.53
CA GLY A 319 -13.73 12.87 -8.54
C GLY A 319 -14.08 12.24 -7.17
N GLN A 320 -13.42 12.66 -6.09
CA GLN A 320 -13.80 12.25 -4.73
C GLN A 320 -15.06 13.02 -4.28
N THR A 321 -16.09 12.27 -3.86
CA THR A 321 -17.33 12.83 -3.28
C THR A 321 -17.23 13.07 -1.79
N GLN A 322 -16.19 12.52 -1.16
CA GLN A 322 -15.89 12.67 0.26
C GLN A 322 -14.46 13.22 0.43
N THR A 323 -14.27 13.99 1.49
CA THR A 323 -12.97 14.47 1.93
C THR A 323 -12.54 13.71 3.17
N HIS A 324 -11.34 13.12 3.13
CA HIS A 324 -10.69 12.56 4.31
C HIS A 324 -9.89 13.65 5.01
N ILE A 325 -10.10 13.77 6.32
CA ILE A 325 -9.57 14.84 7.17
C ILE A 325 -8.68 14.22 8.22
N ARG A 326 -7.46 14.74 8.38
CA ARG A 326 -6.54 14.39 9.47
C ARG A 326 -6.02 15.68 10.09
N VAL A 327 -6.20 15.80 11.40
CA VAL A 327 -5.57 16.86 12.22
C VAL A 327 -4.51 16.18 13.06
N GLY A 328 -3.28 16.65 13.00
CA GLY A 328 -2.16 16.01 13.70
C GLY A 328 -1.27 17.01 14.41
N GLN A 329 -0.69 16.58 15.51
CA GLN A 329 0.35 17.27 16.23
C GLN A 329 1.30 16.26 16.89
N PHE A 330 2.38 16.72 17.50
CA PHE A 330 3.24 15.84 18.25
C PHE A 330 2.53 15.31 19.50
N GLY A 331 2.71 14.04 19.76
CA GLY A 331 2.22 13.36 20.94
C GLY A 331 3.30 13.26 22.04
N ILE A 332 3.28 12.14 22.76
CA ILE A 332 4.20 11.82 23.85
C ILE A 332 4.93 10.50 23.58
N ALA A 333 5.98 10.20 24.31
CA ALA A 333 6.59 8.87 24.36
C ALA A 333 5.73 7.91 25.21
N HIS A 334 5.91 6.61 25.03
CA HIS A 334 5.13 5.61 25.78
C HIS A 334 5.49 5.56 27.27
N ASP A 335 6.71 5.93 27.62
CA ASP A 335 7.22 6.03 29.01
C ASP A 335 6.98 7.40 29.66
N ASP A 336 6.28 8.33 28.98
CA ASP A 336 5.91 9.63 29.54
C ASP A 336 5.04 9.42 30.80
N PRO A 337 5.35 10.05 31.93
CA PRO A 337 4.55 9.90 33.16
C PRO A 337 3.07 10.27 32.99
N ARG A 338 2.71 11.07 32.00
CA ARG A 338 1.33 11.45 31.67
C ARG A 338 0.62 10.41 30.78
N PHE A 339 1.26 9.29 30.44
CA PHE A 339 0.72 8.31 29.49
C PHE A 339 -0.68 7.83 29.87
N PHE A 340 -0.92 7.41 31.11
CA PHE A 340 -2.24 6.93 31.53
C PHE A 340 -3.28 8.03 31.57
N SER A 341 -2.91 9.23 32.04
CA SER A 341 -3.79 10.40 31.96
C SER A 341 -4.15 10.79 30.54
N THR A 342 -3.18 10.67 29.61
CA THR A 342 -3.39 10.89 28.19
C THR A 342 -4.32 9.86 27.58
N LEU A 343 -4.18 8.62 27.97
CA LEU A 343 -5.06 7.54 27.51
C LEU A 343 -6.52 7.78 27.93
N VAL A 344 -6.74 8.25 29.17
CA VAL A 344 -8.07 8.55 29.72
C VAL A 344 -8.73 9.72 28.99
N TRP A 345 -8.05 10.86 28.88
CA TRP A 345 -8.68 12.00 28.20
C TRP A 345 -8.83 11.77 26.69
N ASN A 346 -7.91 11.03 26.04
CA ASN A 346 -8.07 10.68 24.63
C ASN A 346 -9.24 9.72 24.40
N TYR A 347 -9.50 8.81 25.35
CA TYR A 347 -10.71 7.98 25.31
C TYR A 347 -11.97 8.82 25.23
N THR A 348 -12.06 9.84 26.09
CA THR A 348 -13.17 10.79 26.09
C THR A 348 -13.24 11.60 24.81
N LEU A 349 -12.11 12.04 24.26
CA LEU A 349 -12.09 12.88 23.06
C LEU A 349 -12.52 12.11 21.80
N GLY A 350 -11.85 10.98 21.49
CA GLY A 350 -12.09 10.25 20.25
C GLY A 350 -11.78 8.75 20.29
N GLY A 351 -11.19 8.24 21.38
CA GLY A 351 -10.84 6.82 21.54
C GLY A 351 -11.99 5.94 21.98
N GLY A 352 -13.06 6.50 22.56
CA GLY A 352 -14.19 5.81 23.17
C GLY A 352 -15.35 5.49 22.21
N ALA A 353 -15.07 5.31 20.92
CA ALA A 353 -16.08 5.00 19.89
C ALA A 353 -17.29 5.95 19.96
N PHE A 354 -18.51 5.41 20.03
CA PHE A 354 -19.76 6.20 20.00
C PHE A 354 -19.95 7.16 21.18
N SER A 355 -19.35 6.88 22.33
CA SER A 355 -19.44 7.73 23.51
C SER A 355 -18.47 8.91 23.49
N SER A 356 -17.49 8.93 22.58
CA SER A 356 -16.50 9.99 22.51
C SER A 356 -17.07 11.31 22.00
N ARG A 357 -16.47 12.43 22.44
CA ARG A 357 -16.92 13.77 22.07
C ARG A 357 -16.88 14.02 20.57
N LEU A 358 -15.82 13.59 19.87
CA LEU A 358 -15.72 13.72 18.41
C LEU A 358 -16.87 12.99 17.70
N MET A 359 -17.22 11.78 18.13
CA MET A 359 -18.36 11.05 17.56
C MET A 359 -19.68 11.77 17.86
N GLN A 360 -19.86 12.28 19.07
CA GLN A 360 -21.07 13.01 19.43
C GLN A 360 -21.23 14.29 18.62
N VAL A 361 -20.18 15.13 18.56
CA VAL A 361 -20.22 16.44 17.91
C VAL A 361 -20.28 16.32 16.38
N VAL A 362 -19.45 15.45 15.78
CA VAL A 362 -19.33 15.40 14.32
C VAL A 362 -20.36 14.47 13.68
N ARG A 363 -20.67 13.33 14.33
CA ARG A 363 -21.60 12.35 13.79
C ARG A 363 -23.00 12.54 14.34
N SER A 364 -23.22 12.37 15.65
CA SER A 364 -24.58 12.27 16.23
C SER A 364 -25.35 13.58 16.14
N GLN A 365 -24.72 14.69 16.50
CA GLN A 365 -25.30 16.03 16.48
C GLN A 365 -25.08 16.74 15.13
N GLY A 366 -23.87 16.64 14.58
CA GLY A 366 -23.49 17.32 13.35
C GLY A 366 -23.96 16.67 12.06
N GLY A 367 -24.24 15.36 12.07
CA GLY A 367 -24.65 14.62 10.88
C GLY A 367 -23.65 14.62 9.73
N LYS A 368 -22.35 14.92 10.02
CA LYS A 368 -21.34 15.18 8.99
C LYS A 368 -20.58 13.94 8.55
N THR A 369 -20.49 12.91 9.38
CA THR A 369 -19.67 11.72 9.17
C THR A 369 -20.33 10.46 9.68
N TYR A 370 -19.79 9.31 9.27
CA TYR A 370 -20.07 8.01 9.89
C TYR A 370 -19.05 7.64 10.97
N GLY A 371 -17.92 8.34 11.07
CA GLY A 371 -16.88 8.07 12.05
C GLY A 371 -15.95 9.23 12.28
N ALA A 372 -15.63 9.48 13.55
CA ALA A 372 -14.59 10.41 13.98
C ALA A 372 -13.86 9.80 15.18
N SER A 373 -12.53 9.87 15.20
CA SER A 373 -11.72 9.27 16.27
C SER A 373 -10.45 10.07 16.53
N SER A 374 -9.79 9.78 17.65
CA SER A 374 -8.45 10.29 17.94
C SER A 374 -7.57 9.20 18.57
N SER A 375 -6.27 9.27 18.32
CA SER A 375 -5.31 8.29 18.79
C SER A 375 -3.92 8.90 19.00
N PHE A 376 -3.11 8.17 19.78
CA PHE A 376 -1.69 8.44 19.99
C PHE A 376 -0.85 7.25 19.54
N ASP A 377 0.31 7.53 18.95
CA ASP A 377 1.34 6.53 18.76
C ASP A 377 1.91 6.08 20.13
N ARG A 378 2.30 4.81 20.20
CA ARG A 378 2.95 4.21 21.37
C ARG A 378 4.36 3.80 21.01
N ASN A 379 5.27 4.77 21.06
CA ASN A 379 6.67 4.57 20.68
C ASN A 379 7.59 4.88 21.83
N ARG A 380 8.85 4.38 21.80
CA ARG A 380 9.88 4.74 22.78
C ARG A 380 10.20 6.22 22.78
N GLU A 381 10.18 6.85 21.59
CA GLU A 381 10.31 8.28 21.44
C GLU A 381 8.95 8.94 21.24
N ARG A 382 8.93 10.27 21.30
CA ARG A 382 7.71 11.05 21.06
C ARG A 382 7.04 10.63 19.74
N GLY A 383 5.77 10.29 19.82
CA GLY A 383 4.94 9.92 18.68
C GLY A 383 4.09 11.07 18.17
N SER A 384 3.02 10.74 17.44
CA SER A 384 2.02 11.67 16.91
C SER A 384 0.71 11.51 17.67
N PHE A 385 -0.03 12.62 17.83
CA PHE A 385 -1.46 12.63 18.08
C PHE A 385 -2.17 12.88 16.75
N VAL A 386 -3.24 12.13 16.48
CA VAL A 386 -4.05 12.29 15.27
C VAL A 386 -5.53 12.26 15.63
N ALA A 387 -6.27 13.28 15.18
CA ALA A 387 -7.72 13.25 15.09
C ALA A 387 -8.12 13.04 13.62
N GLU A 388 -9.03 12.11 13.37
CA GLU A 388 -9.39 11.70 12.02
C GLU A 388 -10.90 11.60 11.82
N THR A 389 -11.33 12.00 10.62
CA THR A 389 -12.71 11.84 10.16
C THR A 389 -12.76 11.91 8.64
N PHE A 390 -13.94 11.74 8.08
CA PHE A 390 -14.25 12.00 6.69
C PHE A 390 -15.66 12.56 6.56
N THR A 391 -15.93 13.31 5.49
CA THR A 391 -17.24 13.94 5.29
C THR A 391 -17.52 14.13 3.80
N ARG A 392 -18.73 14.47 3.43
CA ARG A 392 -19.06 14.92 2.07
C ARG A 392 -18.22 16.14 1.71
N SER A 393 -17.73 16.24 0.49
CA SER A 393 -16.82 17.31 0.05
C SER A 393 -17.39 18.72 0.34
N ALA A 394 -18.70 18.92 0.13
CA ALA A 394 -19.36 20.20 0.42
C ALA A 394 -19.34 20.63 1.91
N GLU A 395 -19.13 19.67 2.84
CA GLU A 395 -19.19 19.89 4.29
C GLU A 395 -17.79 19.97 4.93
N THR A 396 -16.74 19.99 4.12
CA THR A 396 -15.36 19.81 4.61
C THR A 396 -14.96 20.86 5.63
N VAL A 397 -15.08 22.15 5.30
CA VAL A 397 -14.65 23.24 6.21
C VAL A 397 -15.51 23.29 7.46
N ALA A 398 -16.83 23.05 7.35
CA ALA A 398 -17.73 22.98 8.49
C ALA A 398 -17.32 21.84 9.45
N THR A 399 -17.01 20.66 8.91
CA THR A 399 -16.57 19.50 9.69
C THR A 399 -15.22 19.76 10.38
N VAL A 400 -14.24 20.33 9.66
CA VAL A 400 -12.94 20.70 10.27
C VAL A 400 -13.13 21.67 11.42
N LYS A 401 -13.99 22.67 11.27
CA LYS A 401 -14.28 23.62 12.36
C LYS A 401 -14.86 22.93 13.60
N LEU A 402 -15.76 21.96 13.45
CA LEU A 402 -16.28 21.16 14.55
C LEU A 402 -15.17 20.37 15.27
N VAL A 403 -14.31 19.69 14.50
CA VAL A 403 -13.17 18.95 15.07
C VAL A 403 -12.24 19.89 15.84
N LEU A 404 -11.83 20.99 15.23
CA LEU A 404 -10.92 21.97 15.87
C LEU A 404 -11.51 22.62 17.12
N ALA A 405 -12.80 22.92 17.09
CA ALA A 405 -13.51 23.45 18.26
C ALA A 405 -13.52 22.46 19.43
N GLU A 406 -13.71 21.15 19.12
CA GLU A 406 -13.70 20.12 20.16
C GLU A 406 -12.27 19.86 20.71
N LEU A 407 -11.24 19.91 19.85
CA LEU A 407 -9.84 19.86 20.30
C LEU A 407 -9.51 21.04 21.21
N ALA A 408 -9.93 22.26 20.84
CA ALA A 408 -9.72 23.44 21.63
C ALA A 408 -10.49 23.39 22.98
N ARG A 409 -11.72 22.86 22.99
CA ARG A 409 -12.49 22.65 24.21
C ARG A 409 -11.82 21.64 25.14
N MET A 410 -11.32 20.51 24.59
CA MET A 410 -10.57 19.53 25.37
C MET A 410 -9.28 20.11 25.94
N ALA A 411 -8.53 20.88 25.17
CA ALA A 411 -7.31 21.55 25.61
C ALA A 411 -7.59 22.60 26.72
N LYS A 412 -8.72 23.30 26.63
CA LYS A 412 -9.08 24.33 27.60
C LYS A 412 -9.68 23.76 28.88
N ASP A 413 -10.71 22.94 28.76
CA ASP A 413 -11.57 22.51 29.85
C ASP A 413 -11.18 21.12 30.38
N GLY A 414 -10.58 20.27 29.54
CA GLY A 414 -10.31 18.86 29.82
C GLY A 414 -11.59 18.01 29.82
N PRO A 415 -11.49 16.73 30.24
CA PRO A 415 -12.65 15.87 30.48
C PRO A 415 -13.31 16.21 31.82
N THR A 416 -14.64 15.97 31.92
CA THR A 416 -15.36 16.06 33.20
C THR A 416 -15.05 14.85 34.10
N ALA A 417 -15.37 14.94 35.41
CA ALA A 417 -15.17 13.83 36.33
C ALA A 417 -15.94 12.57 35.93
N ASP A 418 -17.16 12.71 35.40
CA ASP A 418 -17.99 11.61 34.94
C ASP A 418 -17.41 10.95 33.69
N GLU A 419 -16.89 11.75 32.74
CA GLU A 419 -16.20 11.25 31.55
C GLU A 419 -14.93 10.48 31.90
N VAL A 420 -14.17 10.98 32.89
CA VAL A 420 -12.97 10.28 33.41
C VAL A 420 -13.36 8.95 34.03
N SER A 421 -14.40 8.95 34.86
CA SER A 421 -14.91 7.72 35.50
C SER A 421 -15.38 6.70 34.45
N ALA A 422 -16.13 7.13 33.45
CA ALA A 422 -16.58 6.28 32.34
C ALA A 422 -15.42 5.74 31.50
N ALA A 423 -14.40 6.58 31.23
CA ALA A 423 -13.20 6.17 30.49
C ALA A 423 -12.39 5.10 31.27
N ILE A 424 -12.18 5.30 32.57
CA ILE A 424 -11.50 4.36 33.43
C ILE A 424 -12.26 3.03 33.48
N ALA A 425 -13.58 3.09 33.69
CA ALA A 425 -14.45 1.90 33.75
C ALA A 425 -14.32 1.05 32.46
N ASN A 426 -14.34 1.68 31.30
CA ASN A 426 -14.21 0.96 30.04
C ASN A 426 -12.77 0.44 29.81
N LEU A 427 -11.78 1.30 29.98
CA LEU A 427 -10.37 0.96 29.70
C LEU A 427 -9.87 -0.13 30.64
N ALA A 428 -10.08 0.01 31.95
CA ALA A 428 -9.64 -0.96 32.94
C ALA A 428 -10.52 -2.23 32.91
N GLY A 429 -11.85 -2.09 32.83
CA GLY A 429 -12.77 -3.22 32.80
C GLY A 429 -12.62 -4.11 31.56
N GLY A 430 -12.33 -3.51 30.42
CA GLY A 430 -12.09 -4.23 29.16
C GLY A 430 -10.68 -4.82 29.03
N TYR A 431 -9.75 -4.45 29.88
CA TYR A 431 -8.33 -4.77 29.68
C TYR A 431 -8.04 -6.28 29.75
N ALA A 432 -8.65 -7.00 30.68
CA ALA A 432 -8.46 -8.46 30.83
C ALA A 432 -8.90 -9.24 29.57
N LEU A 433 -9.86 -8.72 28.81
CA LEU A 433 -10.31 -9.33 27.55
C LEU A 433 -9.24 -9.39 26.46
N ARG A 434 -8.14 -8.66 26.63
CA ARG A 434 -7.01 -8.67 25.71
C ARG A 434 -6.10 -9.91 25.84
N PHE A 435 -6.30 -10.74 26.87
CA PHE A 435 -5.40 -11.87 27.21
C PHE A 435 -6.12 -13.21 27.03
N GLN A 436 -6.93 -13.36 26.01
CA GLN A 436 -7.68 -14.59 25.74
C GLN A 436 -6.82 -15.72 25.20
N SER A 437 -5.73 -15.41 24.51
CA SER A 437 -4.83 -16.41 23.93
C SER A 437 -3.40 -16.30 24.44
N ALA A 438 -2.65 -17.39 24.37
CA ALA A 438 -1.24 -17.41 24.67
C ALA A 438 -0.43 -16.39 23.82
N ARG A 439 -0.86 -16.19 22.55
CA ARG A 439 -0.26 -15.19 21.65
C ARG A 439 -0.44 -13.77 22.18
N ASP A 440 -1.62 -13.45 22.68
CA ASP A 440 -1.92 -12.09 23.16
C ASP A 440 -1.07 -11.76 24.39
N VAL A 441 -0.94 -12.73 25.33
CA VAL A 441 -0.07 -12.60 26.50
C VAL A 441 1.39 -12.42 26.06
N ALA A 442 1.88 -13.26 25.14
CA ALA A 442 3.23 -13.16 24.62
C ALA A 442 3.50 -11.79 23.96
N SER A 443 2.56 -11.31 23.16
CA SER A 443 2.67 -10.02 22.45
C SER A 443 2.72 -8.84 23.44
N ALA A 444 1.89 -8.86 24.48
CA ALA A 444 1.85 -7.78 25.47
C ALA A 444 3.15 -7.72 26.31
N LEU A 445 3.65 -8.87 26.75
CA LEU A 445 4.92 -8.94 27.49
C LEU A 445 6.10 -8.54 26.62
N LEU A 446 6.10 -8.96 25.34
CA LEU A 446 7.14 -8.58 24.40
C LEU A 446 7.16 -7.07 24.15
N ALA A 447 5.99 -6.45 23.99
CA ALA A 447 5.87 -5.00 23.83
C ALA A 447 6.37 -4.26 25.09
N ALA A 448 6.02 -4.73 26.29
CA ALA A 448 6.48 -4.15 27.53
C ALA A 448 8.02 -4.23 27.66
N GLU A 449 8.60 -5.38 27.31
CA GLU A 449 10.06 -5.58 27.35
C GLU A 449 10.80 -4.68 26.36
N LEU A 450 10.28 -4.55 25.13
CA LEU A 450 10.84 -3.66 24.09
C LEU A 450 10.86 -2.20 24.52
N HIS A 451 9.88 -1.77 25.31
CA HIS A 451 9.80 -0.42 25.86
C HIS A 451 10.55 -0.24 27.18
N GLY A 452 11.17 -1.31 27.72
CA GLY A 452 11.92 -1.25 28.98
C GLY A 452 11.04 -1.13 30.22
N PHE A 453 9.76 -1.53 30.15
CA PHE A 453 8.86 -1.52 31.29
C PHE A 453 9.17 -2.68 32.26
N ASN A 454 8.81 -2.49 33.52
CA ASN A 454 8.99 -3.50 34.54
C ASN A 454 8.10 -4.73 34.29
N GLU A 455 8.39 -5.81 35.00
CA GLU A 455 7.74 -7.12 34.84
C GLU A 455 6.24 -7.10 35.19
N THR A 456 5.79 -6.16 36.04
CA THR A 456 4.39 -6.06 36.47
C THR A 456 3.57 -5.10 35.58
N TYR A 457 4.20 -4.38 34.67
CA TYR A 457 3.53 -3.36 33.82
C TYR A 457 2.26 -3.90 33.16
N VAL A 458 2.31 -5.10 32.58
CA VAL A 458 1.15 -5.69 31.89
C VAL A 458 0.06 -6.08 32.87
N SER A 459 0.39 -6.68 34.01
CA SER A 459 -0.61 -7.07 35.02
C SER A 459 -1.17 -5.87 35.77
N ASP A 460 -0.39 -4.81 35.99
CA ASP A 460 -0.78 -3.63 36.77
C ASP A 460 -1.42 -2.52 35.94
N TRP A 461 -1.45 -2.68 34.61
CA TRP A 461 -1.94 -1.64 33.69
C TRP A 461 -3.35 -1.12 34.03
N ALA A 462 -4.29 -2.03 34.38
CA ALA A 462 -5.63 -1.66 34.76
C ALA A 462 -5.67 -0.85 36.05
N LEU A 463 -4.79 -1.19 37.04
CA LEU A 463 -4.61 -0.40 38.26
C LEU A 463 -4.06 0.99 37.96
N ALA A 464 -3.09 1.09 37.06
CA ALA A 464 -2.49 2.38 36.67
C ALA A 464 -3.53 3.28 35.98
N VAL A 465 -4.37 2.74 35.12
CA VAL A 465 -5.53 3.48 34.54
C VAL A 465 -6.50 3.90 35.64
N GLY A 466 -6.81 2.99 36.56
CA GLY A 466 -7.73 3.24 37.68
C GLY A 466 -7.25 4.31 38.65
N ALA A 467 -5.95 4.51 38.74
CA ALA A 467 -5.34 5.52 39.61
C ALA A 467 -5.41 6.94 39.04
N VAL A 468 -5.79 7.13 37.78
CA VAL A 468 -5.86 8.46 37.14
C VAL A 468 -6.95 9.30 37.79
N ARG A 469 -6.56 10.46 38.29
CA ARG A 469 -7.48 11.44 38.87
C ARG A 469 -8.00 12.40 37.79
N PRO A 470 -9.23 12.92 37.91
CA PRO A 470 -9.77 13.91 36.95
C PRO A 470 -8.86 15.11 36.72
N ALA A 471 -8.24 15.66 37.77
CA ALA A 471 -7.33 16.81 37.68
C ALA A 471 -6.07 16.48 36.83
N GLU A 472 -5.57 15.22 36.89
CA GLU A 472 -4.41 14.79 36.09
C GLU A 472 -4.76 14.63 34.62
N ALA A 473 -5.95 14.10 34.30
CA ALA A 473 -6.43 14.02 32.94
C ALA A 473 -6.64 15.40 32.32
N VAL A 474 -7.18 16.36 33.09
CA VAL A 474 -7.33 17.77 32.68
C VAL A 474 -5.96 18.42 32.44
N ALA A 475 -5.02 18.26 33.35
CA ALA A 475 -3.67 18.83 33.21
C ALA A 475 -2.95 18.26 31.99
N ALA A 476 -2.99 16.93 31.80
CA ALA A 476 -2.39 16.28 30.64
C ALA A 476 -3.01 16.76 29.31
N ALA A 477 -4.33 16.92 29.24
CA ALA A 477 -4.99 17.44 28.05
C ALA A 477 -4.54 18.88 27.71
N ARG A 478 -4.42 19.75 28.71
CA ARG A 478 -3.96 21.15 28.56
C ARG A 478 -2.51 21.26 28.13
N GLU A 479 -1.65 20.38 28.61
CA GLU A 479 -0.22 20.40 28.32
C GLU A 479 0.12 19.79 26.97
N ILE A 480 -0.66 18.80 26.50
CA ILE A 480 -0.35 18.03 25.30
C ILE A 480 -1.07 18.58 24.07
N LEU A 481 -2.36 18.94 24.20
CA LEU A 481 -3.11 19.49 23.07
C LEU A 481 -2.78 20.96 22.84
N ASP A 482 -2.30 21.27 21.65
CA ASP A 482 -2.00 22.62 21.21
C ASP A 482 -2.95 23.04 20.06
N PRO A 483 -4.02 23.81 20.36
CA PRO A 483 -5.01 24.16 19.35
C PRO A 483 -4.54 25.20 18.32
N VAL A 484 -3.34 25.74 18.48
CA VAL A 484 -2.78 26.77 17.56
C VAL A 484 -1.61 26.25 16.73
N ASN A 485 -1.00 25.14 17.13
CA ASN A 485 0.12 24.50 16.41
C ASN A 485 -0.25 23.08 15.99
N PHE A 486 -0.74 22.91 14.76
CA PHE A 486 -1.12 21.61 14.22
C PHE A 486 -0.94 21.53 12.71
N VAL A 487 -0.95 20.32 12.18
CA VAL A 487 -1.03 20.05 10.76
C VAL A 487 -2.43 19.58 10.40
N LEU A 488 -2.93 20.00 9.25
CA LEU A 488 -4.21 19.58 8.68
C LEU A 488 -3.99 19.03 7.28
N VAL A 489 -4.41 17.81 7.05
CA VAL A 489 -4.41 17.20 5.73
C VAL A 489 -5.83 16.93 5.28
N LEU A 490 -6.13 17.37 4.07
CA LEU A 490 -7.40 17.18 3.38
C LEU A 490 -7.13 16.42 2.08
N VAL A 491 -7.73 15.25 1.92
CA VAL A 491 -7.67 14.49 0.67
C VAL A 491 -9.06 14.46 0.04
N GLY A 492 -9.21 15.12 -1.10
CA GLY A 492 -10.49 15.26 -1.78
C GLY A 492 -10.36 15.94 -3.15
N ASP A 493 -11.47 16.25 -3.79
CA ASP A 493 -11.48 16.98 -5.07
C ASP A 493 -11.23 18.47 -4.82
N ALA A 494 -10.10 18.99 -5.32
CA ALA A 494 -9.75 20.39 -5.14
C ALA A 494 -10.77 21.34 -5.72
N LYS A 495 -11.52 20.97 -6.77
CA LYS A 495 -12.57 21.81 -7.36
C LYS A 495 -13.66 22.13 -6.35
N GLU A 496 -13.99 21.18 -5.47
CA GLU A 496 -15.00 21.30 -4.42
C GLU A 496 -14.43 21.98 -3.16
N LEU A 497 -13.13 21.80 -2.90
CA LEU A 497 -12.52 22.23 -1.63
C LEU A 497 -11.92 23.63 -1.68
N GLU A 498 -11.26 24.02 -2.77
CA GLU A 498 -10.59 25.33 -2.88
C GLU A 498 -11.52 26.52 -2.64
N PRO A 499 -12.77 26.55 -3.15
CA PRO A 499 -13.70 27.66 -2.86
C PRO A 499 -14.00 27.78 -1.38
N GLN A 500 -14.18 26.65 -0.67
CA GLN A 500 -14.47 26.62 0.77
C GLN A 500 -13.25 27.10 1.59
N LEU A 501 -12.04 26.63 1.23
CA LEU A 501 -10.80 27.01 1.91
C LEU A 501 -10.50 28.51 1.72
N LYS A 502 -10.70 29.03 0.51
CA LYS A 502 -10.56 30.47 0.21
C LYS A 502 -11.56 31.32 0.99
N SER A 503 -12.83 30.90 1.01
CA SER A 503 -13.88 31.57 1.80
C SER A 503 -13.59 31.56 3.29
N ALA A 504 -12.94 30.50 3.81
CA ALA A 504 -12.52 30.42 5.20
C ALA A 504 -11.24 31.21 5.50
N GLY A 505 -10.56 31.76 4.50
CA GLY A 505 -9.30 32.48 4.65
C GLY A 505 -8.10 31.57 4.96
N TRP A 506 -8.19 30.28 4.68
CA TRP A 506 -7.13 29.33 5.00
C TRP A 506 -6.06 29.28 3.92
N ARG A 507 -4.81 29.38 4.33
CA ARG A 507 -3.65 29.19 3.46
C ARG A 507 -3.29 27.70 3.46
N TYR A 508 -3.04 27.12 2.28
CA TYR A 508 -2.73 25.69 2.13
C TYR A 508 -1.71 25.44 1.02
N GLN A 509 -0.98 24.35 1.16
CA GLN A 509 -0.18 23.76 0.10
C GLN A 509 -1.05 22.80 -0.68
N LYS A 510 -1.19 22.98 -2.01
CA LYS A 510 -1.85 22.01 -2.89
C LYS A 510 -0.81 21.09 -3.48
N VAL A 511 -1.09 19.78 -3.46
CA VAL A 511 -0.29 18.72 -4.10
C VAL A 511 -1.24 17.76 -4.82
N ALA A 512 -0.81 17.17 -5.93
CA ALA A 512 -1.58 16.09 -6.55
C ALA A 512 -1.42 14.79 -5.74
N PHE A 513 -2.46 13.96 -5.67
CA PHE A 513 -2.41 12.68 -4.97
C PHE A 513 -1.37 11.70 -5.53
N THR A 514 -0.81 12.00 -6.70
CA THR A 514 0.23 11.25 -7.39
C THR A 514 1.62 11.82 -7.22
N ASP A 515 1.73 13.01 -6.63
CA ASP A 515 3.04 13.63 -6.41
C ASP A 515 3.86 12.81 -5.40
N PRO A 516 5.17 12.66 -5.59
CA PRO A 516 6.05 12.04 -4.60
C PRO A 516 5.98 12.80 -3.27
N ILE A 517 5.88 12.06 -2.17
CA ILE A 517 5.77 12.66 -0.84
C ILE A 517 7.16 12.86 -0.25
N GLY A 518 7.45 14.08 0.22
CA GLY A 518 8.72 14.40 0.89
C GLY A 518 9.95 14.37 0.00
N ARG A 519 9.75 14.29 -1.31
CA ARG A 519 10.83 14.45 -2.29
C ARG A 519 10.59 15.74 -3.04
N ARG A 520 11.51 16.68 -2.92
CA ARG A 520 11.58 17.74 -3.92
C ARG A 520 11.73 17.03 -5.26
N PRO A 521 11.02 17.46 -6.33
CA PRO A 521 11.34 17.01 -7.67
C PRO A 521 12.86 17.10 -7.76
N GLN A 522 13.56 16.00 -8.00
CA GLN A 522 14.99 16.11 -8.28
C GLN A 522 15.04 17.05 -9.47
N VAL A 523 15.52 18.26 -9.23
CA VAL A 523 15.95 19.12 -10.31
C VAL A 523 17.02 18.29 -10.98
N GLU A 524 16.64 17.65 -12.09
CA GLU A 524 17.60 16.84 -12.83
C GLU A 524 18.82 17.71 -13.04
N PRO A 525 20.03 17.27 -12.64
CA PRO A 525 21.21 18.11 -12.82
C PRO A 525 21.26 18.55 -14.28
N PRO A 526 21.72 19.78 -14.58
CA PRO A 526 21.82 20.26 -15.95
C PRO A 526 22.49 19.19 -16.81
N VAL A 527 21.92 18.91 -17.97
CA VAL A 527 22.48 17.90 -18.88
C VAL A 527 23.83 18.43 -19.30
N ASP A 528 24.91 17.67 -19.06
CA ASP A 528 26.21 17.99 -19.60
C ASP A 528 26.11 17.99 -21.13
N ALA A 529 26.37 19.13 -21.76
CA ALA A 529 26.26 19.31 -23.20
C ALA A 529 27.11 18.29 -23.99
N LYS A 530 28.24 17.86 -23.42
CA LYS A 530 29.10 16.84 -24.04
C LYS A 530 28.43 15.45 -23.95
N ALA A 531 27.82 15.13 -22.82
CA ALA A 531 27.07 13.87 -22.63
C ALA A 531 25.82 13.82 -23.50
N GLU A 532 25.12 14.96 -23.66
CA GLU A 532 23.98 15.03 -24.58
C GLU A 532 24.40 14.85 -26.03
N ALA A 533 25.49 15.52 -26.46
CA ALA A 533 26.01 15.37 -27.82
C ALA A 533 26.44 13.93 -28.11
N ALA A 534 27.09 13.25 -27.16
CA ALA A 534 27.46 11.84 -27.29
C ALA A 534 26.20 10.92 -27.37
N ALA A 535 25.18 11.19 -26.58
CA ALA A 535 23.94 10.45 -26.63
C ALA A 535 23.21 10.65 -27.97
N ARG A 536 23.14 11.87 -28.50
CA ARG A 536 22.58 12.15 -29.82
C ARG A 536 23.35 11.46 -30.94
N ALA A 537 24.67 11.45 -30.88
CA ALA A 537 25.52 10.73 -31.83
C ALA A 537 25.21 9.21 -31.82
N LEU A 538 25.08 8.61 -30.66
CA LEU A 538 24.70 7.20 -30.54
C LEU A 538 23.28 6.91 -31.08
N LEU A 539 22.33 7.83 -30.89
CA LEU A 539 21.01 7.74 -31.49
C LEU A 539 21.04 7.85 -33.03
N ASP A 540 21.92 8.68 -33.57
CA ASP A 540 22.14 8.77 -35.02
C ASP A 540 22.77 7.48 -35.57
N GLU A 541 23.74 6.88 -34.85
CA GLU A 541 24.28 5.56 -35.20
C GLU A 541 23.16 4.47 -35.17
N ALA A 542 22.32 4.48 -34.14
CA ALA A 542 21.22 3.54 -34.02
C ALA A 542 20.15 3.75 -35.14
N LEU A 543 19.86 4.97 -35.46
CA LEU A 543 18.99 5.34 -36.58
C LEU A 543 19.54 4.86 -37.92
N ALA A 544 20.85 5.02 -38.15
CA ALA A 544 21.53 4.53 -39.34
C ALA A 544 21.51 3.00 -39.40
N ALA A 545 21.80 2.30 -38.30
CA ALA A 545 21.76 0.85 -38.20
C ALA A 545 20.38 0.26 -38.47
N LYS A 546 19.30 1.00 -38.11
CA LYS A 546 17.90 0.58 -38.30
C LYS A 546 17.41 0.73 -39.75
N GLY A 547 18.02 1.59 -40.57
CA GLY A 547 17.62 1.84 -41.96
C GLY A 547 17.81 3.28 -42.44
N GLY A 548 18.31 4.12 -41.54
CA GLY A 548 18.65 5.52 -41.81
C GLY A 548 17.47 6.50 -41.81
N PHE A 549 17.80 7.75 -41.57
CA PHE A 549 16.81 8.84 -41.43
C PHE A 549 15.88 8.96 -42.63
N LYS A 550 16.45 8.99 -43.85
CA LYS A 550 15.67 9.16 -45.09
C LYS A 550 14.61 8.08 -45.26
N ARG A 551 14.94 6.81 -44.97
CA ARG A 551 14.00 5.70 -45.13
C ARG A 551 12.93 5.70 -44.04
N LEU A 552 13.33 5.88 -42.76
CA LEU A 552 12.37 5.85 -41.67
C LEU A 552 11.43 7.05 -41.66
N SER A 553 11.90 8.26 -41.99
CA SER A 553 11.06 9.45 -42.06
C SER A 553 10.10 9.44 -43.26
N ALA A 554 10.35 8.62 -44.30
CA ALA A 554 9.48 8.47 -45.46
C ALA A 554 8.34 7.47 -45.23
N ILE A 555 8.30 6.73 -44.10
CA ILE A 555 7.21 5.79 -43.79
C ILE A 555 5.89 6.55 -43.61
N LYS A 556 4.89 6.17 -44.42
CA LYS A 556 3.53 6.74 -44.35
C LYS A 556 2.56 5.81 -43.66
N SER A 557 2.76 4.50 -43.79
CA SER A 557 1.96 3.49 -43.10
C SER A 557 2.80 2.33 -42.63
N LEU A 558 2.35 1.68 -41.54
CA LEU A 558 3.00 0.52 -40.92
C LEU A 558 1.91 -0.44 -40.46
N SER A 559 1.91 -1.64 -41.00
CA SER A 559 1.01 -2.72 -40.57
C SER A 559 1.80 -3.93 -40.09
N MET A 560 1.42 -4.47 -38.94
CA MET A 560 2.07 -5.62 -38.29
C MET A 560 1.03 -6.62 -37.81
N ILE A 561 1.30 -7.90 -38.01
CA ILE A 561 0.54 -9.01 -37.45
C ILE A 561 1.48 -9.82 -36.59
N ALA A 562 1.08 -10.14 -35.39
CA ALA A 562 1.84 -10.88 -34.42
C ALA A 562 0.99 -12.00 -33.78
N ALA A 563 1.63 -13.06 -33.36
CA ALA A 563 1.04 -14.11 -32.56
C ALA A 563 1.98 -14.46 -31.39
N GLY A 564 1.41 -14.82 -30.25
CA GLY A 564 2.20 -15.12 -29.05
C GLY A 564 1.37 -15.53 -27.85
N GLU A 565 1.94 -15.36 -26.67
CA GLU A 565 1.32 -15.70 -25.39
C GLU A 565 1.37 -14.52 -24.43
N ALA A 566 0.24 -14.22 -23.81
CA ALA A 566 0.16 -13.35 -22.65
C ALA A 566 0.18 -14.20 -21.38
N ASN A 567 1.00 -13.80 -20.40
CA ASN A 567 1.06 -14.44 -19.08
C ASN A 567 0.56 -13.46 -18.03
N GLU A 568 -0.51 -13.83 -17.35
CA GLU A 568 -1.04 -13.10 -16.21
C GLU A 568 -1.07 -14.02 -15.00
N ARG A 569 -0.31 -13.66 -13.96
CA ARG A 569 -0.26 -14.40 -12.68
C ARG A 569 0.00 -15.90 -12.85
N GLY A 570 0.79 -16.28 -13.87
CA GLY A 570 1.13 -17.67 -14.15
C GLY A 570 0.19 -18.40 -15.11
N GLN A 571 -0.91 -17.76 -15.54
CA GLN A 571 -1.78 -18.30 -16.61
C GLN A 571 -1.34 -17.78 -17.97
N LYS A 572 -1.10 -18.70 -18.90
CA LYS A 572 -0.71 -18.39 -20.28
C LYS A 572 -1.91 -18.46 -21.21
N VAL A 573 -2.11 -17.43 -22.01
CA VAL A 573 -3.18 -17.33 -22.98
C VAL A 573 -2.63 -16.93 -24.32
N ALA A 574 -3.00 -17.66 -25.37
CA ALA A 574 -2.64 -17.31 -26.74
C ALA A 574 -3.27 -15.96 -27.13
N VAL A 575 -2.48 -15.11 -27.78
CA VAL A 575 -2.89 -13.81 -28.25
C VAL A 575 -2.46 -13.58 -29.69
N GLU A 576 -3.36 -13.03 -30.50
CA GLU A 576 -3.06 -12.50 -31.83
C GLU A 576 -3.26 -11.00 -31.82
N ILE A 577 -2.32 -10.26 -32.38
CA ILE A 577 -2.32 -8.79 -32.39
C ILE A 577 -2.09 -8.31 -33.81
N ALA A 578 -3.00 -7.48 -34.33
CA ALA A 578 -2.77 -6.74 -35.57
C ALA A 578 -2.73 -5.23 -35.25
N ARG A 579 -1.70 -4.55 -35.73
CA ARG A 579 -1.53 -3.11 -35.54
C ARG A 579 -1.34 -2.45 -36.90
N THR A 580 -2.07 -1.38 -37.14
CA THR A 580 -1.94 -0.57 -38.34
C THR A 580 -1.86 0.90 -37.99
N PHE A 581 -0.83 1.56 -38.45
CA PHE A 581 -0.63 3.00 -38.33
C PHE A 581 -0.66 3.64 -39.71
N VAL A 582 -1.37 4.75 -39.84
CA VAL A 582 -1.26 5.67 -40.96
C VAL A 582 -0.87 7.02 -40.37
N LEU A 583 0.33 7.43 -40.70
CA LEU A 583 0.94 8.64 -40.12
C LEU A 583 0.31 9.90 -40.74
N PRO A 584 0.14 10.98 -39.94
CA PRO A 584 0.69 11.14 -38.58
C PRO A 584 -0.21 10.65 -37.45
N ASP A 585 -1.52 10.41 -37.64
CA ASP A 585 -2.48 10.42 -36.55
C ASP A 585 -3.53 9.28 -36.52
N LYS A 586 -3.44 8.30 -37.45
CA LYS A 586 -4.38 7.17 -37.44
C LYS A 586 -3.73 5.91 -36.86
N THR A 587 -4.50 5.24 -36.01
CA THR A 587 -4.07 3.98 -35.35
C THR A 587 -5.23 3.00 -35.32
N ARG A 588 -4.95 1.76 -35.73
CA ARG A 588 -5.85 0.61 -35.55
C ARG A 588 -5.12 -0.48 -34.79
N VAL A 589 -5.74 -1.04 -33.75
CA VAL A 589 -5.25 -2.19 -33.01
C VAL A 589 -6.37 -3.21 -32.89
N ASP A 590 -6.12 -4.43 -33.31
CA ASP A 590 -7.03 -5.57 -33.19
C ASP A 590 -6.31 -6.65 -32.35
N ILE A 591 -6.96 -7.07 -31.25
CA ILE A 591 -6.44 -8.09 -30.34
C ILE A 591 -7.45 -9.23 -30.30
N LYS A 592 -6.99 -10.45 -30.53
CA LYS A 592 -7.79 -11.66 -30.44
C LYS A 592 -7.25 -12.57 -29.38
N LEU A 593 -8.14 -13.14 -28.60
CA LEU A 593 -7.87 -14.17 -27.59
C LEU A 593 -8.62 -15.47 -28.01
N PRO A 594 -8.03 -16.31 -28.88
CA PRO A 594 -8.74 -17.44 -29.49
C PRO A 594 -9.30 -18.42 -28.45
N ALA A 595 -8.58 -18.65 -27.34
CA ALA A 595 -8.99 -19.59 -26.31
C ALA A 595 -10.31 -19.23 -25.62
N VAL A 596 -10.69 -17.94 -25.61
CA VAL A 596 -11.89 -17.41 -24.94
C VAL A 596 -12.85 -16.74 -25.91
N GLY A 597 -12.55 -16.75 -27.22
CA GLY A 597 -13.41 -16.17 -28.27
C GLY A 597 -13.58 -14.66 -28.17
N VAL A 598 -12.64 -13.95 -27.55
CA VAL A 598 -12.73 -12.48 -27.36
C VAL A 598 -11.95 -11.77 -28.44
N GLU A 599 -12.57 -10.76 -29.02
CA GLU A 599 -11.94 -9.83 -29.96
C GLU A 599 -12.12 -8.39 -29.45
N ILE A 600 -11.02 -7.63 -29.45
CA ILE A 600 -11.00 -6.21 -29.06
C ILE A 600 -10.46 -5.41 -30.23
N ASN A 601 -11.19 -4.38 -30.61
CA ASN A 601 -10.80 -3.50 -31.69
C ASN A 601 -10.71 -2.07 -31.19
N ILE A 602 -9.65 -1.35 -31.54
CA ILE A 602 -9.43 0.06 -31.21
C ILE A 602 -9.09 0.78 -32.49
N ALA A 603 -9.75 1.88 -32.75
CA ALA A 603 -9.38 2.74 -33.86
C ALA A 603 -9.38 4.20 -33.46
N ILE A 604 -8.38 4.94 -33.94
CA ILE A 604 -8.22 6.39 -33.76
C ILE A 604 -8.01 7.02 -35.12
N ASP A 605 -8.72 8.11 -35.35
CA ASP A 605 -8.58 8.98 -36.51
C ASP A 605 -8.48 10.43 -36.02
N GLY A 606 -7.27 10.95 -35.98
CA GLY A 606 -6.97 12.26 -35.40
C GLY A 606 -7.30 12.33 -33.89
N LYS A 607 -8.29 13.18 -33.55
CA LYS A 607 -8.70 13.44 -32.15
C LYS A 607 -9.98 12.67 -31.76
N VAL A 608 -10.43 11.74 -32.57
CA VAL A 608 -11.60 10.91 -32.28
C VAL A 608 -11.19 9.43 -32.34
N GLY A 609 -11.80 8.62 -31.51
CA GLY A 609 -11.55 7.20 -31.52
C GLY A 609 -12.73 6.41 -30.99
N TRP A 610 -12.77 5.14 -31.36
CA TRP A 610 -13.73 4.18 -30.85
C TRP A 610 -13.06 2.87 -30.47
N GLN A 611 -13.70 2.12 -29.61
CA GLN A 611 -13.31 0.76 -29.25
C GLN A 611 -14.51 -0.17 -29.30
N ARG A 612 -14.26 -1.43 -29.64
CA ARG A 612 -15.22 -2.54 -29.58
C ARG A 612 -14.63 -3.66 -28.75
N GLY A 613 -15.39 -4.15 -27.81
CA GLY A 613 -14.96 -5.23 -26.93
C GLY A 613 -16.07 -5.59 -25.95
N PRO A 614 -15.84 -6.59 -25.07
CA PRO A 614 -16.81 -6.94 -24.03
C PRO A 614 -17.06 -5.78 -23.06
N ASP A 615 -18.32 -5.45 -22.85
CA ASP A 615 -18.74 -4.48 -21.83
C ASP A 615 -18.49 -5.07 -20.44
N PRO A 616 -17.79 -4.37 -19.54
CA PRO A 616 -17.43 -4.90 -18.21
C PRO A 616 -18.62 -5.21 -17.30
N ALA A 617 -19.78 -4.60 -17.54
CA ALA A 617 -20.97 -4.77 -16.72
C ALA A 617 -21.84 -5.95 -17.21
N THR A 618 -21.86 -6.19 -18.51
CA THR A 618 -22.78 -7.17 -19.14
C THR A 618 -22.07 -8.35 -19.79
N GLY A 619 -20.76 -8.24 -20.07
CA GLY A 619 -20.00 -9.23 -20.83
C GLY A 619 -20.30 -9.24 -22.34
N ASN A 620 -21.30 -8.48 -22.81
CA ASN A 620 -21.69 -8.44 -24.21
C ASN A 620 -20.73 -7.55 -25.02
N LEU A 621 -20.58 -7.84 -26.31
CA LEU A 621 -19.81 -6.99 -27.22
C LEU A 621 -20.51 -5.62 -27.37
N ALA A 622 -19.76 -4.55 -27.10
CA ALA A 622 -20.25 -3.18 -27.22
C ALA A 622 -19.25 -2.30 -27.98
N VAL A 623 -19.75 -1.31 -28.68
CA VAL A 623 -18.95 -0.26 -29.33
C VAL A 623 -19.10 1.03 -28.53
N ALA A 624 -17.98 1.59 -28.08
CA ALA A 624 -17.95 2.83 -27.30
C ALA A 624 -16.96 3.83 -27.90
N ASP A 625 -17.23 5.11 -27.74
CA ASP A 625 -16.28 6.15 -28.08
C ASP A 625 -15.16 6.19 -27.03
N ILE A 626 -13.92 6.43 -27.48
CA ILE A 626 -12.78 6.63 -26.59
C ILE A 626 -12.88 8.03 -25.98
N PRO A 627 -12.91 8.14 -24.64
CA PRO A 627 -12.96 9.44 -23.99
C PRO A 627 -11.75 10.30 -24.34
N ALA A 628 -11.93 11.61 -24.49
CA ALA A 628 -10.86 12.56 -24.80
C ALA A 628 -9.71 12.52 -23.76
N SER A 629 -10.01 12.13 -22.51
CA SER A 629 -9.01 11.95 -21.44
C SER A 629 -8.08 10.76 -21.64
N GLU A 630 -8.40 9.82 -22.53
CA GLU A 630 -7.62 8.62 -22.82
C GLU A 630 -6.73 8.75 -24.06
N LEU A 631 -7.06 9.69 -24.95
CA LEU A 631 -6.28 9.93 -26.18
C LEU A 631 -4.79 10.21 -25.91
N PRO A 632 -4.40 11.00 -24.89
CA PRO A 632 -2.98 11.24 -24.60
C PRO A 632 -2.16 9.98 -24.34
N THR A 633 -2.74 8.95 -23.69
CA THR A 633 -2.08 7.66 -23.45
C THR A 633 -1.81 6.93 -24.78
N ILE A 634 -2.79 6.89 -25.65
CA ILE A 634 -2.68 6.23 -26.95
C ILE A 634 -1.71 6.99 -27.87
N GLU A 635 -1.72 8.30 -27.83
CA GLU A 635 -0.73 9.14 -28.52
C GLU A 635 0.68 8.91 -28.02
N ALA A 636 0.86 8.70 -26.69
CA ALA A 636 2.14 8.37 -26.11
C ALA A 636 2.64 7.00 -26.59
N ASP A 637 1.76 6.00 -26.71
CA ASP A 637 2.11 4.68 -27.26
C ASP A 637 2.53 4.76 -28.73
N ARG A 638 1.80 5.54 -29.54
CA ARG A 638 2.19 5.79 -30.93
C ARG A 638 3.53 6.54 -31.04
N TRP A 639 3.78 7.50 -30.16
CA TRP A 639 5.05 8.25 -30.13
C TRP A 639 6.25 7.33 -29.81
N ARG A 640 6.00 6.29 -28.99
CA ARG A 640 7.01 5.28 -28.61
C ARG A 640 7.11 4.10 -29.58
N GLU A 641 6.36 4.10 -30.71
CA GLU A 641 6.42 2.98 -31.65
C GLU A 641 7.86 2.60 -32.01
N PRO A 642 8.32 1.36 -31.76
CA PRO A 642 9.71 0.95 -31.91
C PRO A 642 10.33 1.22 -33.27
N GLU A 643 9.52 1.18 -34.32
CA GLU A 643 9.97 1.43 -35.70
C GLU A 643 10.28 2.90 -35.94
N LEU A 644 9.71 3.82 -35.18
CA LEU A 644 9.77 5.27 -35.39
C LEU A 644 10.41 6.03 -34.24
N VAL A 645 10.52 5.43 -33.06
CA VAL A 645 10.97 6.12 -31.83
C VAL A 645 12.36 6.76 -31.97
N LEU A 646 13.25 6.17 -32.75
CA LEU A 646 14.57 6.73 -33.00
C LEU A 646 14.53 8.07 -33.79
N LEU A 647 13.44 8.38 -34.48
CA LEU A 647 13.27 9.68 -35.15
C LEU A 647 13.04 10.82 -34.15
N ARG A 648 12.52 10.50 -32.97
CA ARG A 648 12.05 11.47 -31.95
C ARG A 648 13.16 12.38 -31.42
N HIS A 649 14.41 11.90 -31.38
CA HIS A 649 15.53 12.74 -30.91
C HIS A 649 15.81 13.95 -31.82
N ARG A 650 15.30 13.95 -33.05
CA ARG A 650 15.40 15.05 -34.02
C ARG A 650 14.19 15.97 -34.04
N GLU A 651 13.13 15.63 -33.27
CA GLU A 651 11.96 16.52 -33.14
C GLU A 651 12.33 17.79 -32.35
N PRO A 652 11.80 18.97 -32.74
CA PRO A 652 12.07 20.21 -32.02
C PRO A 652 11.73 20.12 -30.52
N GLY A 653 12.63 20.60 -29.68
CA GLY A 653 12.44 20.63 -28.23
C GLY A 653 12.63 19.30 -27.52
N THR A 654 12.86 18.19 -28.22
CA THR A 654 13.13 16.89 -27.57
C THR A 654 14.42 16.94 -26.76
N LYS A 655 14.30 16.64 -25.47
CA LYS A 655 15.43 16.52 -24.55
C LYS A 655 16.00 15.12 -24.63
N VAL A 656 17.33 15.02 -24.69
CA VAL A 656 18.08 13.77 -24.79
C VAL A 656 19.03 13.69 -23.59
N ARG A 657 19.00 12.56 -22.86
CA ARG A 657 19.84 12.37 -21.68
C ARG A 657 20.43 10.96 -21.65
N ALA A 658 21.74 10.84 -21.52
CA ALA A 658 22.39 9.59 -21.20
C ALA A 658 22.12 9.19 -19.74
N LEU A 659 21.78 7.94 -19.51
CA LEU A 659 21.62 7.32 -18.19
C LEU A 659 22.72 6.25 -18.01
N PRO A 660 22.94 5.74 -16.77
CA PRO A 660 23.85 4.62 -16.57
C PRO A 660 23.47 3.41 -17.44
N ASP A 661 24.46 2.70 -17.95
CA ASP A 661 24.26 1.52 -18.79
C ASP A 661 23.44 0.43 -18.07
N ASP A 662 22.55 -0.24 -18.79
CA ASP A 662 21.87 -1.43 -18.30
C ASP A 662 22.76 -2.66 -18.50
N THR A 663 23.15 -3.30 -17.39
CA THR A 663 24.01 -4.50 -17.37
C THR A 663 23.26 -5.79 -17.03
N ARG A 664 21.94 -5.73 -16.83
CA ARG A 664 21.12 -6.87 -16.37
C ARG A 664 21.07 -8.04 -17.38
N SER A 665 21.22 -7.78 -18.64
CA SER A 665 21.12 -8.79 -19.72
C SER A 665 22.45 -9.48 -20.09
N GLY A 666 23.52 -9.27 -19.30
CA GLY A 666 24.83 -9.85 -19.58
C GLY A 666 25.70 -9.08 -20.61
N SER A 667 25.10 -8.32 -21.51
CA SER A 667 25.80 -7.37 -22.40
C SER A 667 25.39 -5.94 -22.05
N PRO A 668 26.35 -5.01 -21.85
CA PRO A 668 26.05 -3.62 -21.54
C PRO A 668 25.23 -2.95 -22.64
N ARG A 669 24.07 -2.39 -22.29
CA ARG A 669 23.20 -1.62 -23.17
C ARG A 669 23.29 -0.15 -22.77
N ALA A 670 23.54 0.73 -23.72
CA ALA A 670 23.46 2.16 -23.45
C ALA A 670 22.01 2.55 -23.22
N VAL A 671 21.75 3.33 -22.16
CA VAL A 671 20.40 3.81 -21.85
C VAL A 671 20.31 5.30 -22.14
N ILE A 672 19.39 5.69 -23.02
CA ILE A 672 19.18 7.08 -23.39
C ILE A 672 17.72 7.45 -23.19
N ARG A 673 17.45 8.43 -22.31
CA ARG A 673 16.13 9.00 -22.11
C ARG A 673 15.80 10.03 -23.16
N LEU A 674 14.66 9.86 -23.82
CA LEU A 674 14.01 10.88 -24.64
C LEU A 674 12.82 11.45 -23.90
N THR A 675 12.69 12.78 -23.90
CA THR A 675 11.49 13.47 -23.39
C THR A 675 11.01 14.43 -24.45
N SER A 676 9.73 14.36 -24.82
CA SER A 676 9.14 15.25 -25.83
C SER A 676 9.26 16.73 -25.43
N GLY A 677 9.20 17.63 -26.42
CA GLY A 677 9.37 19.07 -26.20
C GLY A 677 8.37 19.68 -25.21
N ASP A 678 7.15 19.13 -25.15
CA ASP A 678 6.09 19.49 -24.19
C ASP A 678 6.26 18.84 -22.79
N GLY A 679 7.24 17.93 -22.64
CA GLY A 679 7.48 17.20 -21.40
C GLY A 679 6.44 16.11 -21.09
N ALA A 680 5.42 15.93 -21.93
CA ALA A 680 4.30 15.03 -21.64
C ALA A 680 4.63 13.54 -21.90
N ARG A 681 5.66 13.24 -22.72
CA ARG A 681 6.02 11.89 -23.14
C ARG A 681 7.47 11.62 -22.87
N SER A 682 7.78 10.45 -22.28
CA SER A 682 9.17 10.04 -22.01
C SER A 682 9.34 8.54 -22.27
N VAL A 683 10.55 8.17 -22.69
CA VAL A 683 10.98 6.77 -22.90
C VAL A 683 12.46 6.63 -22.71
N ASP A 684 12.90 5.57 -22.05
CA ASP A 684 14.29 5.17 -21.96
C ASP A 684 14.58 4.13 -23.04
N LEU A 685 15.44 4.47 -23.99
CA LEU A 685 15.86 3.60 -25.08
C LEU A 685 17.08 2.79 -24.64
N LEU A 686 17.01 1.46 -24.74
CA LEU A 686 18.10 0.54 -24.46
C LEU A 686 18.78 0.15 -25.80
N ILE A 687 19.97 0.66 -26.06
CA ILE A 687 20.68 0.45 -27.33
C ILE A 687 21.83 -0.52 -27.11
N ASP A 688 21.85 -1.61 -27.86
CA ASP A 688 22.97 -2.54 -27.86
C ASP A 688 24.21 -1.87 -28.45
N ARG A 689 25.30 -1.84 -27.67
CA ARG A 689 26.50 -1.09 -28.05
C ARG A 689 27.23 -1.66 -29.26
N LYS A 690 27.04 -2.97 -29.55
CA LYS A 690 27.71 -3.65 -30.66
C LYS A 690 26.96 -3.53 -31.97
N SER A 691 25.68 -3.88 -31.97
CA SER A 691 24.83 -3.85 -33.16
C SER A 691 24.24 -2.46 -33.44
N LYS A 692 24.26 -1.56 -32.47
CA LYS A 692 23.62 -0.24 -32.51
C LYS A 692 22.09 -0.33 -32.69
N LEU A 693 21.47 -1.50 -32.54
CA LEU A 693 20.04 -1.66 -32.64
C LEU A 693 19.37 -1.45 -31.28
N LEU A 694 18.09 -1.09 -31.31
CA LEU A 694 17.27 -0.92 -30.13
C LEU A 694 17.03 -2.29 -29.49
N ALA A 695 17.63 -2.57 -28.34
CA ALA A 695 17.48 -3.84 -27.62
C ALA A 695 16.24 -3.87 -26.72
N GLY A 696 15.70 -2.68 -26.39
CA GLY A 696 14.49 -2.54 -25.57
C GLY A 696 14.11 -1.10 -25.34
N MET A 697 13.02 -0.91 -24.63
CA MET A 697 12.53 0.37 -24.16
C MET A 697 11.97 0.22 -22.75
N ALA A 698 12.12 1.25 -21.90
CA ALA A 698 11.47 1.31 -20.61
C ALA A 698 10.69 2.62 -20.48
N TYR A 699 9.46 2.54 -19.98
CA TYR A 699 8.57 3.70 -19.88
C TYR A 699 7.47 3.47 -18.84
N LEU A 700 6.73 4.52 -18.49
CA LEU A 700 5.51 4.43 -17.72
C LEU A 700 4.30 4.38 -18.65
N SER A 701 3.51 3.32 -18.56
CA SER A 701 2.18 3.23 -19.18
C SER A 701 1.15 3.12 -18.07
N ASP A 702 0.26 4.10 -17.95
CA ASP A 702 -0.72 4.21 -16.86
C ASP A 702 -0.11 4.00 -15.45
N ARG A 703 1.05 4.61 -15.22
CA ARG A 703 1.85 4.49 -13.97
C ARG A 703 2.44 3.09 -13.74
N VAL A 704 2.33 2.18 -14.69
CA VAL A 704 2.98 0.87 -14.65
C VAL A 704 4.32 0.99 -15.36
N ALA A 705 5.41 0.72 -14.64
CA ALA A 705 6.72 0.59 -15.26
C ALA A 705 6.69 -0.60 -16.23
N THR A 706 6.86 -0.31 -17.51
CA THR A 706 6.82 -1.27 -18.61
C THR A 706 8.19 -1.34 -19.25
N ILE A 707 8.64 -2.56 -19.53
CA ILE A 707 9.87 -2.83 -20.26
C ILE A 707 9.51 -3.67 -21.47
N ASP A 708 9.85 -3.17 -22.65
CA ASP A 708 9.80 -3.91 -23.89
C ASP A 708 11.20 -4.36 -24.26
N GLU A 709 11.34 -5.62 -24.69
CA GLU A 709 12.60 -6.19 -25.20
C GLU A 709 12.43 -6.62 -26.65
N PHE A 710 13.47 -6.41 -27.45
CA PHE A 710 13.48 -6.59 -28.90
C PHE A 710 14.60 -7.51 -29.32
N ALA A 711 14.26 -8.53 -30.11
CA ALA A 711 15.19 -9.50 -30.65
C ALA A 711 14.79 -9.95 -32.06
N ASP A 712 15.59 -10.79 -32.70
CA ASP A 712 15.35 -11.35 -34.05
C ASP A 712 15.07 -10.24 -35.07
N TYR A 713 16.07 -9.36 -35.31
CA TYR A 713 15.98 -8.29 -36.27
C TYR A 713 16.08 -8.83 -37.70
N ARG A 714 15.06 -8.56 -38.52
CA ARG A 714 15.02 -8.89 -39.94
C ARG A 714 14.80 -7.63 -40.77
N GLU A 715 15.31 -7.64 -41.99
CA GLU A 715 15.14 -6.52 -42.90
C GLU A 715 13.79 -6.58 -43.63
N VAL A 716 13.03 -5.51 -43.56
CA VAL A 716 11.75 -5.33 -44.24
C VAL A 716 11.79 -4.01 -45.00
N GLN A 717 11.82 -4.07 -46.31
CA GLN A 717 11.81 -2.90 -47.19
C GLN A 717 12.85 -1.82 -46.78
N GLY A 718 14.07 -2.26 -46.46
CA GLY A 718 15.17 -1.37 -46.05
C GLY A 718 15.12 -0.89 -44.61
N VAL A 719 14.30 -1.47 -43.77
CA VAL A 719 14.22 -1.19 -42.31
C VAL A 719 14.46 -2.48 -41.52
N LYS A 720 15.32 -2.45 -40.52
CA LYS A 720 15.49 -3.56 -39.59
C LYS A 720 14.39 -3.54 -38.54
N VAL A 721 13.53 -4.54 -38.55
CA VAL A 721 12.38 -4.72 -37.64
C VAL A 721 12.61 -5.90 -36.70
N ALA A 722 12.44 -5.69 -35.41
CA ALA A 722 12.50 -6.75 -34.42
C ALA A 722 11.26 -7.64 -34.52
N HIS A 723 11.45 -8.93 -34.85
CA HIS A 723 10.35 -9.88 -35.00
C HIS A 723 9.97 -10.54 -33.67
N LYS A 724 10.92 -10.76 -32.77
CA LYS A 724 10.61 -11.27 -31.42
C LYS A 724 10.54 -10.09 -30.44
N ARG A 725 9.41 -9.99 -29.71
CA ARG A 725 9.16 -8.91 -28.78
C ARG A 725 8.57 -9.46 -27.48
N THR A 726 9.04 -8.92 -26.37
CA THR A 726 8.49 -9.20 -25.04
C THR A 726 8.12 -7.87 -24.41
N SER A 727 6.91 -7.77 -23.89
CA SER A 727 6.46 -6.61 -23.08
C SER A 727 6.16 -7.08 -21.68
N SER A 728 6.72 -6.44 -20.66
CA SER A 728 6.53 -6.83 -19.27
C SER A 728 6.30 -5.60 -18.38
N GLY A 729 5.35 -5.72 -17.45
CA GLY A 729 5.02 -4.65 -16.50
C GLY A 729 3.89 -5.06 -15.57
N GLY A 730 3.94 -4.61 -14.31
CA GLY A 730 2.86 -4.84 -13.35
C GLY A 730 2.57 -6.32 -13.03
N GLY A 731 3.59 -7.20 -13.13
CA GLY A 731 3.43 -8.64 -12.90
C GLY A 731 2.82 -9.41 -14.08
N ARG A 732 2.74 -8.78 -15.25
CA ARG A 732 2.26 -9.33 -16.51
C ARG A 732 3.38 -9.37 -17.52
N SER A 733 3.34 -10.32 -18.45
CA SER A 733 4.24 -10.34 -19.59
C SER A 733 3.50 -10.85 -20.83
N THR A 734 3.87 -10.30 -21.99
CA THR A 734 3.39 -10.78 -23.29
C THR A 734 4.59 -11.00 -24.17
N GLU A 735 4.76 -12.22 -24.66
CA GLU A 735 5.79 -12.57 -25.63
C GLU A 735 5.12 -12.87 -26.96
N TYR A 736 5.54 -12.19 -28.03
CA TYR A 736 4.95 -12.38 -29.35
C TYR A 736 5.98 -12.24 -30.46
N THR A 737 5.68 -12.90 -31.57
CA THR A 737 6.49 -12.88 -32.78
C THR A 737 5.71 -12.22 -33.92
N LEU A 738 6.31 -11.26 -34.62
CA LEU A 738 5.74 -10.67 -35.81
C LEU A 738 5.75 -11.69 -36.95
N THR A 739 4.57 -12.03 -37.42
CA THR A 739 4.38 -12.98 -38.55
C THR A 739 4.32 -12.28 -39.89
N LYS A 740 3.89 -11.02 -39.90
CA LYS A 740 3.84 -10.17 -41.10
C LYS A 740 4.11 -8.71 -40.74
N VAL A 741 4.97 -8.06 -41.52
CA VAL A 741 5.22 -6.62 -41.43
C VAL A 741 5.16 -6.04 -42.83
N THR A 742 4.44 -4.91 -43.00
CA THR A 742 4.31 -4.19 -44.26
C THR A 742 4.51 -2.71 -43.99
N LEU A 743 5.45 -2.11 -44.70
CA LEU A 743 5.68 -0.66 -44.69
C LEU A 743 5.11 -0.06 -45.99
N ASP A 744 4.50 1.11 -45.87
CA ASP A 744 3.92 1.87 -46.97
C ASP A 744 2.89 1.10 -47.84
N GLY A 745 2.25 0.08 -47.23
CA GLY A 745 1.14 -0.64 -47.87
C GLY A 745 -0.12 0.18 -47.93
N ALA A 746 -0.97 -0.11 -48.91
CA ALA A 746 -2.30 0.49 -49.00
C ALA A 746 -3.13 0.08 -47.75
N VAL A 747 -3.72 1.05 -47.09
CA VAL A 747 -4.61 0.85 -45.94
C VAL A 747 -6.00 1.37 -46.31
N ASP A 748 -7.01 0.49 -46.20
CA ASP A 748 -8.40 0.92 -46.42
C ASP A 748 -8.81 1.92 -45.32
N PRO A 749 -9.20 3.15 -45.68
CA PRO A 749 -9.67 4.13 -44.71
C PRO A 749 -10.89 3.68 -43.89
N ALA A 750 -11.66 2.74 -44.40
CA ALA A 750 -12.85 2.22 -43.73
C ALA A 750 -12.51 1.50 -42.39
N VAL A 751 -11.30 0.98 -42.24
CA VAL A 751 -10.88 0.29 -40.97
C VAL A 751 -10.83 1.22 -39.75
N PHE A 752 -10.77 2.53 -39.97
CA PHE A 752 -10.80 3.54 -38.90
C PHE A 752 -12.21 4.04 -38.57
N LYS A 753 -13.19 3.77 -39.45
CA LYS A 753 -14.57 4.20 -39.23
C LYS A 753 -15.21 3.39 -38.11
N ARG A 754 -16.02 4.08 -37.28
CA ARG A 754 -16.81 3.42 -36.25
C ARG A 754 -17.80 2.45 -36.88
N PRO A 755 -17.83 1.17 -36.50
CA PRO A 755 -18.83 0.25 -37.03
C PRO A 755 -20.24 0.68 -36.61
N THR A 756 -21.20 0.53 -37.48
CA THR A 756 -22.62 0.61 -37.14
C THR A 756 -22.98 -0.65 -36.40
N ASN A 757 -23.66 -0.55 -35.26
CA ASN A 757 -24.07 -1.68 -34.42
C ASN A 757 -24.84 -2.72 -35.22
#